data_5dd32bb70e2db58398f167cd6beb4952
#
_entry.id   5dd32bb70e2db58398f167cd6beb4952
#
_cell.length_a   1.000
_cell.length_b   1.000
_cell.length_c   1.000
_cell.angle_alpha   90.00
_cell.angle_beta   90.00
_cell.angle_gamma   90.00
#
_symmetry.space_group_name_H-M   'P 1'
#
loop_
_entity.id
_entity.type
_entity.pdbx_description
1 polymer ?
#
loop_
_entity_poly.entity_id
_entity_poly.type
_entity_poly.pdbx_seq_one_letter_code
_entity_poly.pdbx_strand_id
1 'polypeptide(L)'
;MLYSLKDIAGASEAFEEAVLISAGRRTASVQTLVRQIQQVLSPNGSNHPFIDPATPSRPLLLPPEQARRTAKLVFSNNGDLPGLRFVPEGGPKRAAIQTTSNSLLSLAKIFQDAMSSGSQTARLMRKSAGVGDILSLYYLSLSLQESPSTANNVGILLASVQQPMAATSSQTLSSLPSIPGITPGSGLALALAYYNYGLTLDPKHVHLHTNLGSLLKDIGQLDLAIQMYEQAVQCDGNFDIALTNLANAVKDRGRISDAITYYKRAVHSNPEFAEAVCGLSTALNSVCDWRGRGGALLQGGTYDRWHVDNDGMFFDATKEDQGSGLTKKVVDIVSRQLADASTWGVGVLQDNDIASLVAQLCLADGESTDAHSDFSAKLLSWSKSPWEGSRLLRLVERGARAAMRRCMQSVFGFHDTARVKAFCYATTASDKSVHRLQIEREAPVFRDASTWTSDKLVEQIVQDNIHILVNLNGYTRGARNEIFAARPAPIQMSFMGFAGSLGAEWCDYLLADATAIPPETLRPWRGNLSVRDIFEDKTEEGDGGWIYSENIVFCKDTFFCCDHAQSSDPDEHKVSWEDEQRRRWGMRKELFPSLPDDTVIMGNFNQLYKIDPTTFRTWLRILAQAPKAILWLLRFPELGETNLRRTAKAWAGEEVANRIIFTDVAPKNQHISRARVCDLFLDTPECNAHTTAADVLWSSTPLLTLPRYPYKMCSRMAASILKGALPKGPEGAEAAKDLIASSEEDYELFAIRLANDLSYQIGRGGYGEGRGRLATLRKTLWDSKWTCALFDTRRWVVDLETAYDEAWRRWVAGEDGDIYL
;
A
#
# COMPACT_ATOMS: atom_id res chain seq x y z
N MET A 1 -7.95 33.98 -15.02
CA MET A 1 -9.05 33.71 -15.99
C MET A 1 -8.69 32.49 -16.83
N LEU A 2 -7.69 32.51 -17.74
CA LEU A 2 -7.30 31.34 -18.56
C LEU A 2 -6.99 30.08 -17.72
N TYR A 3 -6.21 30.25 -16.67
CA TYR A 3 -5.87 29.15 -15.75
C TYR A 3 -7.14 28.54 -15.07
N SER A 4 -8.06 29.39 -14.65
CA SER A 4 -9.36 28.96 -14.07
C SER A 4 -10.27 28.29 -15.09
N LEU A 5 -10.09 28.57 -16.38
CA LEU A 5 -10.80 27.92 -17.50
C LEU A 5 -10.09 26.65 -17.99
N LYS A 6 -9.02 26.22 -17.30
CA LYS A 6 -8.18 25.08 -17.69
C LYS A 6 -7.45 25.24 -19.04
N ASP A 7 -7.37 26.46 -19.58
CA ASP A 7 -6.49 26.80 -20.70
C ASP A 7 -5.07 27.06 -20.18
N ILE A 8 -4.35 25.98 -19.92
CA ILE A 8 -3.01 26.02 -19.34
C ILE A 8 -1.98 26.59 -20.32
N ALA A 9 -2.14 26.31 -21.62
CA ALA A 9 -1.23 26.82 -22.65
C ALA A 9 -1.34 28.34 -22.78
N GLY A 10 -2.55 28.88 -22.97
CA GLY A 10 -2.76 30.32 -23.02
C GLY A 10 -2.39 31.03 -21.73
N ALA A 11 -2.61 30.39 -20.57
CA ALA A 11 -2.17 30.95 -19.28
C ALA A 11 -0.64 31.02 -19.20
N SER A 12 0.07 29.97 -19.62
CA SER A 12 1.54 29.94 -19.65
C SER A 12 2.12 31.03 -20.54
N GLU A 13 1.58 31.19 -21.77
CA GLU A 13 2.02 32.23 -22.69
C GLU A 13 1.82 33.64 -22.12
N ALA A 14 0.66 33.90 -21.52
CA ALA A 14 0.36 35.21 -20.91
C ALA A 14 1.28 35.51 -19.72
N PHE A 15 1.59 34.52 -18.87
CA PHE A 15 2.53 34.72 -17.76
C PHE A 15 3.97 34.90 -18.27
N GLU A 16 4.38 34.14 -19.30
CA GLU A 16 5.69 34.30 -19.94
C GLU A 16 5.87 35.72 -20.51
N GLU A 17 4.88 36.20 -21.27
CA GLU A 17 4.89 37.55 -21.84
C GLU A 17 4.99 38.62 -20.74
N ALA A 18 4.21 38.51 -19.67
CA ALA A 18 4.26 39.44 -18.56
C ALA A 18 5.64 39.51 -17.89
N VAL A 19 6.27 38.34 -17.70
CA VAL A 19 7.63 38.24 -17.16
C VAL A 19 8.66 38.87 -18.09
N LEU A 20 8.61 38.59 -19.38
CA LEU A 20 9.57 39.09 -20.39
C LEU A 20 9.48 40.58 -20.59
N ILE A 21 8.26 41.14 -20.59
CA ILE A 21 8.05 42.62 -20.65
C ILE A 21 8.76 43.27 -19.46
N SER A 22 8.62 42.71 -18.27
CA SER A 22 9.20 43.26 -17.05
C SER A 22 10.71 43.08 -16.98
N ALA A 23 11.23 41.96 -17.47
CA ALA A 23 12.66 41.68 -17.54
C ALA A 23 13.40 42.50 -18.62
N GLY A 24 12.68 43.06 -19.59
CA GLY A 24 13.20 44.03 -20.59
C GLY A 24 13.69 43.37 -21.88
N ARG A 25 13.90 44.18 -22.91
CA ARG A 25 14.17 43.77 -24.29
C ARG A 25 15.39 42.89 -24.53
N ARG A 26 16.30 42.77 -23.56
CA ARG A 26 17.49 41.92 -23.65
C ARG A 26 17.21 40.46 -23.34
N THR A 27 16.04 40.16 -22.77
CA THR A 27 15.62 38.82 -22.39
C THR A 27 14.72 38.23 -23.50
N ALA A 28 15.26 37.31 -24.28
CA ALA A 28 14.58 36.79 -25.47
C ALA A 28 13.55 35.69 -25.13
N SER A 29 13.72 35.02 -23.99
CA SER A 29 12.83 33.95 -23.54
C SER A 29 12.97 33.70 -22.04
N VAL A 30 12.01 33.02 -21.43
CA VAL A 30 12.08 32.61 -20.02
C VAL A 30 13.27 31.69 -19.77
N GLN A 31 13.64 30.83 -20.70
CA GLN A 31 14.85 30.01 -20.59
C GLN A 31 16.13 30.87 -20.53
N THR A 32 16.18 31.95 -21.29
CA THR A 32 17.30 32.88 -21.22
C THR A 32 17.38 33.55 -19.84
N LEU A 33 16.25 33.97 -19.30
CA LEU A 33 16.16 34.50 -17.93
C LEU A 33 16.61 33.48 -16.89
N VAL A 34 16.13 32.24 -16.97
CA VAL A 34 16.49 31.15 -16.06
C VAL A 34 18.00 30.90 -16.10
N ARG A 35 18.62 30.83 -17.29
CA ARG A 35 20.09 30.66 -17.42
C ARG A 35 20.84 31.82 -16.79
N GLN A 36 20.40 33.08 -16.98
CA GLN A 36 21.00 34.25 -16.33
C GLN A 36 20.92 34.15 -14.81
N ILE A 37 19.77 33.70 -14.25
CA ILE A 37 19.61 33.52 -12.81
C ILE A 37 20.57 32.45 -12.32
N GLN A 38 20.62 31.29 -12.95
CA GLN A 38 21.50 30.18 -12.57
C GLN A 38 22.96 30.54 -12.65
N GLN A 39 23.39 31.26 -13.69
CA GLN A 39 24.78 31.70 -13.86
C GLN A 39 25.22 32.66 -12.73
N VAL A 40 24.36 33.61 -12.37
CA VAL A 40 24.67 34.58 -11.32
C VAL A 40 24.65 33.98 -9.92
N LEU A 41 23.79 32.97 -9.69
CA LEU A 41 23.67 32.31 -8.40
C LEU A 41 24.68 31.17 -8.18
N SER A 42 25.38 30.72 -9.23
CA SER A 42 26.41 29.68 -9.09
C SER A 42 27.61 30.14 -8.31
N PRO A 43 28.12 29.36 -7.33
CA PRO A 43 29.24 29.79 -6.43
C PRO A 43 30.57 29.98 -7.13
N ASN A 44 30.78 29.42 -8.31
CA ASN A 44 31.99 29.58 -9.10
C ASN A 44 31.65 30.37 -10.37
N GLY A 45 32.00 31.63 -10.41
CA GLY A 45 32.02 32.42 -11.62
C GLY A 45 33.04 31.89 -12.66
N SER A 46 33.12 30.60 -12.83
CA SER A 46 34.00 29.94 -13.81
C SER A 46 33.43 30.12 -15.18
N ASN A 47 34.12 30.89 -15.98
CA ASN A 47 34.07 30.91 -17.45
C ASN A 47 34.31 29.47 -18.01
N HIS A 48 33.36 28.58 -17.95
CA HIS A 48 33.36 27.39 -18.79
C HIS A 48 32.47 27.66 -20.01
N PRO A 49 33.07 27.81 -21.18
CA PRO A 49 32.36 28.19 -22.41
C PRO A 49 31.54 27.06 -23.04
N PHE A 50 31.50 25.87 -22.46
CA PHE A 50 30.70 24.74 -22.98
C PHE A 50 30.14 23.91 -21.83
N ILE A 51 28.91 24.21 -21.41
CA ILE A 51 28.07 23.21 -20.75
C ILE A 51 27.36 22.48 -21.88
N ASP A 52 27.63 21.19 -22.02
CA ASP A 52 26.94 20.29 -22.92
C ASP A 52 25.42 20.35 -22.59
N PRO A 53 24.54 20.69 -23.54
CA PRO A 53 23.10 20.73 -23.29
C PRO A 53 22.48 19.40 -22.89
N ALA A 54 23.21 18.29 -22.94
CA ALA A 54 22.77 16.95 -22.56
C ALA A 54 23.02 16.57 -21.09
N THR A 55 23.81 17.36 -20.33
CA THR A 55 24.01 17.07 -18.89
C THR A 55 23.00 17.85 -18.04
N PRO A 56 22.13 17.19 -17.27
CA PRO A 56 21.22 17.89 -16.35
C PRO A 56 22.04 18.66 -15.32
N SER A 57 21.93 20.00 -15.33
CA SER A 57 22.57 20.85 -14.32
C SER A 57 22.00 20.50 -12.95
N ARG A 58 22.87 20.24 -11.96
CA ARG A 58 22.42 20.03 -10.57
C ARG A 58 21.62 21.23 -10.11
N PRO A 59 20.42 21.01 -9.51
CA PRO A 59 19.60 22.12 -9.02
C PRO A 59 20.35 22.92 -7.96
N LEU A 60 20.31 24.25 -8.06
CA LEU A 60 20.91 25.14 -7.09
C LEU A 60 19.99 25.26 -5.88
N LEU A 61 20.40 24.70 -4.75
CA LEU A 61 19.63 24.69 -3.51
C LEU A 61 20.06 25.87 -2.63
N LEU A 62 19.19 26.85 -2.46
CA LEU A 62 19.45 28.07 -1.70
C LEU A 62 18.57 28.17 -0.45
N PRO A 63 19.11 28.63 0.71
CA PRO A 63 18.30 29.00 1.85
C PRO A 63 17.50 30.29 1.58
N PRO A 64 16.42 30.58 2.33
CA PRO A 64 15.53 31.72 2.10
C PRO A 64 16.27 33.06 2.03
N GLU A 65 17.26 33.28 2.89
CA GLU A 65 18.02 34.55 2.92
C GLU A 65 18.82 34.81 1.66
N GLN A 66 19.34 33.77 1.02
CA GLN A 66 20.04 33.85 -0.26
C GLN A 66 19.09 34.04 -1.42
N ALA A 67 18.00 33.26 -1.46
CA ALA A 67 16.97 33.38 -2.50
C ALA A 67 16.36 34.78 -2.58
N ARG A 68 16.17 35.46 -1.45
CA ARG A 68 15.67 36.85 -1.38
C ARG A 68 16.58 37.88 -2.05
N ARG A 69 17.81 37.53 -2.36
CA ARG A 69 18.78 38.43 -3.02
C ARG A 69 18.84 38.26 -4.52
N THR A 70 18.10 37.29 -5.08
CA THR A 70 18.20 36.91 -6.52
C THR A 70 18.02 38.10 -7.44
N ALA A 71 16.96 38.91 -7.29
CA ALA A 71 16.76 40.10 -8.16
C ALA A 71 17.91 41.08 -8.11
N LYS A 72 18.49 41.32 -6.89
CA LYS A 72 19.62 42.22 -6.72
C LYS A 72 20.90 41.73 -7.39
N LEU A 73 21.03 40.41 -7.54
CA LEU A 73 22.18 39.80 -8.20
C LEU A 73 21.99 39.74 -9.71
N VAL A 74 20.77 39.48 -10.19
CA VAL A 74 20.46 39.33 -11.62
C VAL A 74 20.32 40.66 -12.35
N PHE A 75 19.72 41.69 -11.69
CA PHE A 75 19.47 42.98 -12.31
C PHE A 75 20.36 44.09 -11.73
N SER A 76 20.89 44.95 -12.59
CA SER A 76 21.59 46.15 -12.21
C SER A 76 20.66 47.13 -11.43
N ASN A 77 21.22 48.16 -10.80
CA ASN A 77 20.47 49.17 -10.03
C ASN A 77 19.67 48.56 -8.86
N ASN A 78 20.34 47.77 -8.02
CA ASN A 78 19.77 47.18 -6.81
C ASN A 78 18.58 46.25 -7.02
N GLY A 79 18.49 45.61 -8.19
CA GLY A 79 17.46 44.64 -8.52
C GLY A 79 16.22 45.21 -9.23
N ASP A 80 16.30 46.42 -9.71
CA ASP A 80 15.23 47.03 -10.51
C ASP A 80 15.03 46.33 -11.86
N LEU A 81 13.79 45.98 -12.14
CA LEU A 81 13.42 45.30 -13.39
C LEU A 81 13.58 46.26 -14.58
N PRO A 82 14.44 45.97 -15.59
CA PRO A 82 14.76 46.90 -16.67
C PRO A 82 13.54 47.33 -17.50
N GLY A 83 12.52 46.49 -17.66
CA GLY A 83 11.30 46.82 -18.39
C GLY A 83 10.39 47.77 -17.66
N LEU A 84 10.55 47.93 -16.34
CA LEU A 84 9.73 48.80 -15.49
C LEU A 84 10.33 50.19 -15.23
N ARG A 85 11.50 50.50 -15.83
CA ARG A 85 12.22 51.76 -15.56
C ARG A 85 11.44 53.03 -15.90
N PHE A 86 10.47 52.97 -16.79
CA PHE A 86 9.63 54.08 -17.19
C PHE A 86 8.24 54.08 -16.50
N VAL A 87 7.98 53.11 -15.64
CA VAL A 87 6.75 53.09 -14.84
C VAL A 87 6.89 54.06 -13.70
N PRO A 88 5.91 54.95 -13.45
CA PRO A 88 5.98 55.92 -12.37
C PRO A 88 6.22 55.26 -11.02
N GLU A 89 7.09 55.86 -10.22
CA GLU A 89 7.39 55.42 -8.87
C GLU A 89 6.13 55.43 -7.96
N GLY A 90 6.11 54.59 -6.95
CA GLY A 90 4.98 54.49 -6.01
C GLY A 90 4.03 53.34 -6.31
N GLY A 91 2.72 53.60 -6.35
CA GLY A 91 1.65 52.58 -6.55
C GLY A 91 1.78 51.81 -7.84
N PRO A 92 1.91 52.47 -9.03
CA PRO A 92 1.99 51.78 -10.31
C PRO A 92 3.20 50.82 -10.40
N LYS A 93 4.39 51.27 -9.97
CA LYS A 93 5.61 50.44 -10.01
C LYS A 93 5.49 49.26 -9.06
N ARG A 94 4.95 49.44 -7.84
CA ARG A 94 4.67 48.35 -6.90
C ARG A 94 3.70 47.33 -7.47
N ALA A 95 2.59 47.76 -8.09
CA ALA A 95 1.64 46.87 -8.72
C ALA A 95 2.27 46.05 -9.88
N ALA A 96 3.11 46.70 -10.71
CA ALA A 96 3.80 46.00 -11.79
C ALA A 96 4.79 44.95 -11.26
N ILE A 97 5.56 45.26 -10.21
CA ILE A 97 6.47 44.31 -9.54
C ILE A 97 5.66 43.15 -8.96
N GLN A 98 4.54 43.40 -8.30
CA GLN A 98 3.65 42.39 -7.76
C GLN A 98 3.09 41.48 -8.87
N THR A 99 2.63 42.07 -9.99
CA THR A 99 2.15 41.31 -11.15
C THR A 99 3.24 40.42 -11.69
N THR A 100 4.47 40.89 -11.83
CA THR A 100 5.61 40.13 -12.30
C THR A 100 5.94 38.97 -11.35
N SER A 101 5.97 39.22 -10.03
CA SER A 101 6.21 38.19 -9.02
C SER A 101 5.12 37.11 -9.08
N ASN A 102 3.84 37.48 -9.18
CA ASN A 102 2.74 36.55 -9.29
C ASN A 102 2.78 35.75 -10.62
N SER A 103 3.20 36.37 -11.71
CA SER A 103 3.36 35.69 -13.00
C SER A 103 4.49 34.66 -12.96
N LEU A 104 5.63 34.98 -12.31
CA LEU A 104 6.71 34.05 -12.06
C LEU A 104 6.27 32.87 -11.19
N LEU A 105 5.55 33.17 -10.09
CA LEU A 105 4.97 32.16 -9.20
C LEU A 105 4.04 31.20 -9.95
N SER A 106 3.11 31.76 -10.74
CA SER A 106 2.13 30.97 -11.49
C SER A 106 2.80 30.13 -12.58
N LEU A 107 3.77 30.70 -13.30
CA LEU A 107 4.52 30.01 -14.34
C LEU A 107 5.35 28.85 -13.75
N ALA A 108 6.07 29.10 -12.65
CA ALA A 108 6.81 28.07 -11.94
C ALA A 108 5.88 26.94 -11.44
N LYS A 109 4.69 27.30 -10.92
CA LYS A 109 3.68 26.32 -10.50
C LYS A 109 3.16 25.47 -11.66
N ILE A 110 2.88 26.08 -12.80
CA ILE A 110 2.46 25.36 -14.02
C ILE A 110 3.55 24.37 -14.45
N PHE A 111 4.83 24.74 -14.42
CA PHE A 111 5.94 23.86 -14.74
C PHE A 111 6.10 22.72 -13.72
N GLN A 112 5.93 23.03 -12.46
CA GLN A 112 5.97 22.03 -11.37
C GLN A 112 4.84 21.00 -11.53
N ASP A 113 3.61 21.44 -11.80
CA ASP A 113 2.45 20.56 -11.99
C ASP A 113 2.60 19.72 -13.26
N ALA A 114 3.16 20.28 -14.34
CA ALA A 114 3.47 19.54 -15.56
C ALA A 114 4.54 18.46 -15.34
N MET A 115 5.54 18.72 -14.52
CA MET A 115 6.58 17.76 -14.14
C MET A 115 6.01 16.59 -13.32
N SER A 116 5.06 16.87 -12.44
CA SER A 116 4.48 15.87 -11.53
C SER A 116 3.40 15.00 -12.20
N SER A 117 2.67 15.54 -13.19
CA SER A 117 1.46 14.90 -13.70
C SER A 117 1.65 14.00 -14.92
N GLY A 118 2.81 14.03 -15.60
CA GLY A 118 3.02 13.28 -16.86
C GLY A 118 1.96 13.51 -17.94
N SER A 119 1.12 14.55 -17.77
CA SER A 119 -0.11 14.77 -18.50
C SER A 119 0.10 15.54 -19.83
N GLN A 120 -0.96 15.70 -20.62
CA GLN A 120 -1.01 16.57 -21.82
C GLN A 120 -0.41 17.96 -21.60
N THR A 121 -0.45 18.47 -20.37
CA THR A 121 0.11 19.77 -19.97
C THR A 121 1.62 19.84 -20.18
N ALA A 122 2.35 18.76 -19.92
CA ALA A 122 3.81 18.68 -20.17
C ALA A 122 4.16 18.76 -21.68
N ARG A 123 3.22 18.37 -22.55
CA ARG A 123 3.37 18.37 -24.01
C ARG A 123 3.08 19.70 -24.65
N LEU A 124 2.13 20.46 -24.09
CA LEU A 124 1.84 21.82 -24.54
C LEU A 124 3.02 22.74 -24.25
N MET A 125 3.88 22.36 -23.31
CA MET A 125 5.14 23.05 -23.01
C MET A 125 6.25 22.48 -23.87
N ARG A 126 6.57 23.13 -24.95
CA ARG A 126 7.57 22.74 -25.96
C ARG A 126 9.00 22.47 -25.43
N LYS A 127 9.26 22.59 -24.12
CA LYS A 127 10.53 22.27 -23.45
C LYS A 127 10.23 21.87 -22.00
N SER A 128 10.71 20.71 -21.57
CA SER A 128 10.67 20.29 -20.17
C SER A 128 11.54 21.22 -19.32
N ALA A 129 10.94 21.88 -18.32
CA ALA A 129 11.69 22.62 -17.30
C ALA A 129 12.15 21.63 -16.23
N GLY A 130 13.43 21.66 -15.88
CA GLY A 130 13.98 20.87 -14.78
C GLY A 130 13.72 21.54 -13.41
N VAL A 131 13.94 20.78 -12.32
CA VAL A 131 13.81 21.27 -10.94
C VAL A 131 14.59 22.58 -10.73
N GLY A 132 15.82 22.66 -11.26
CA GLY A 132 16.66 23.87 -11.16
C GLY A 132 16.06 25.10 -11.86
N ASP A 133 15.35 24.88 -12.98
CA ASP A 133 14.69 25.96 -13.74
C ASP A 133 13.50 26.50 -12.95
N ILE A 134 12.69 25.63 -12.39
CA ILE A 134 11.51 25.98 -11.58
C ILE A 134 11.95 26.72 -10.30
N LEU A 135 12.97 26.22 -9.60
CA LEU A 135 13.53 26.89 -8.43
C LEU A 135 14.03 28.31 -8.76
N SER A 136 14.69 28.49 -9.91
CA SER A 136 15.18 29.80 -10.35
C SER A 136 14.05 30.82 -10.49
N LEU A 137 12.91 30.43 -11.06
CA LEU A 137 11.71 31.26 -11.17
C LEU A 137 11.10 31.60 -9.80
N TYR A 138 11.00 30.61 -8.91
CA TYR A 138 10.55 30.85 -7.54
C TYR A 138 11.47 31.78 -6.75
N TYR A 139 12.80 31.62 -6.85
CA TYR A 139 13.77 32.49 -6.18
C TYR A 139 13.65 33.93 -6.68
N LEU A 140 13.51 34.12 -7.99
CA LEU A 140 13.28 35.47 -8.52
C LEU A 140 11.94 36.04 -8.05
N SER A 141 10.84 35.27 -8.09
CA SER A 141 9.55 35.70 -7.56
C SER A 141 9.66 36.16 -6.08
N LEU A 142 10.26 35.32 -5.23
CA LEU A 142 10.44 35.59 -3.81
C LEU A 142 11.28 36.83 -3.55
N SER A 143 12.29 37.10 -4.40
CA SER A 143 13.19 38.24 -4.27
C SER A 143 12.56 39.56 -4.73
N LEU A 144 11.58 39.50 -5.62
CA LEU A 144 10.79 40.66 -6.06
C LEU A 144 9.72 41.04 -5.05
N GLN A 145 9.07 40.03 -4.47
CA GLN A 145 8.06 40.18 -3.45
C GLN A 145 8.04 38.96 -2.52
N GLU A 146 8.29 39.20 -1.25
CA GLU A 146 8.17 38.16 -0.25
C GLU A 146 6.71 37.65 -0.16
N SER A 147 6.50 36.36 -0.35
CA SER A 147 5.18 35.72 -0.40
C SER A 147 5.19 34.40 0.35
N PRO A 148 4.24 34.17 1.28
CA PRO A 148 4.09 32.86 1.95
C PRO A 148 3.77 31.75 0.96
N SER A 149 2.99 32.05 -0.09
CA SER A 149 2.65 31.06 -1.13
C SER A 149 3.87 30.65 -1.97
N THR A 150 4.77 31.60 -2.28
CA THR A 150 6.03 31.27 -2.97
C THR A 150 6.92 30.41 -2.09
N ALA A 151 7.07 30.78 -0.79
CA ALA A 151 7.82 29.97 0.17
C ALA A 151 7.25 28.56 0.31
N ASN A 152 5.93 28.43 0.36
CA ASN A 152 5.24 27.12 0.38
C ASN A 152 5.60 26.27 -0.84
N ASN A 153 5.51 26.80 -2.05
CA ASN A 153 5.77 26.06 -3.27
C ASN A 153 7.25 25.65 -3.42
N VAL A 154 8.18 26.53 -3.01
CA VAL A 154 9.61 26.20 -2.92
C VAL A 154 9.81 25.04 -1.96
N GLY A 155 9.17 25.08 -0.78
CA GLY A 155 9.24 24.01 0.22
C GLY A 155 8.75 22.66 -0.34
N ILE A 156 7.62 22.64 -1.04
CA ILE A 156 7.08 21.42 -1.68
C ILE A 156 8.09 20.85 -2.68
N LEU A 157 8.66 21.70 -3.54
CA LEU A 157 9.60 21.24 -4.56
C LEU A 157 10.90 20.72 -3.92
N LEU A 158 11.44 21.42 -2.91
CA LEU A 158 12.66 21.01 -2.21
C LEU A 158 12.48 19.71 -1.41
N ALA A 159 11.30 19.44 -0.86
CA ALA A 159 10.99 18.19 -0.16
C ALA A 159 11.14 16.95 -1.08
N SER A 160 10.95 17.13 -2.38
CA SER A 160 11.14 16.04 -3.38
C SER A 160 12.59 15.86 -3.85
N VAL A 161 13.51 16.78 -3.48
CA VAL A 161 14.91 16.74 -3.92
C VAL A 161 15.77 15.93 -2.95
N GLN A 162 16.29 14.81 -3.39
CA GLN A 162 17.14 13.93 -2.55
C GLN A 162 18.63 14.33 -2.50
N GLN A 163 19.07 15.30 -3.30
CA GLN A 163 20.48 15.68 -3.43
C GLN A 163 20.90 16.63 -2.29
N PRO A 164 22.13 16.48 -1.72
CA PRO A 164 22.70 17.44 -0.82
C PRO A 164 23.16 18.70 -1.57
N MET A 165 23.18 19.85 -0.87
CA MET A 165 23.78 21.09 -1.39
C MET A 165 25.19 20.86 -1.94
N ALA A 166 25.53 21.50 -3.07
CA ALA A 166 26.93 21.70 -3.45
C ALA A 166 27.62 22.49 -2.34
N ALA A 167 28.77 22.02 -1.86
CA ALA A 167 29.47 22.53 -0.70
C ALA A 167 29.63 24.08 -0.75
N THR A 168 28.76 24.78 -0.08
CA THR A 168 28.86 26.20 0.27
C THR A 168 29.32 26.29 1.71
N SER A 169 30.12 27.30 2.00
CA SER A 169 30.85 27.50 3.27
C SER A 169 30.08 27.07 4.54
N SER A 170 30.79 26.39 5.42
CA SER A 170 30.33 25.85 6.70
C SER A 170 29.59 26.80 7.65
N GLN A 171 29.64 28.10 7.41
CA GLN A 171 28.99 29.12 8.24
C GLN A 171 27.48 29.26 7.98
N THR A 172 26.97 28.89 6.80
CA THR A 172 25.53 28.95 6.46
C THR A 172 24.73 27.73 6.95
N LEU A 173 25.41 26.63 7.24
CA LEU A 173 24.78 25.38 7.70
C LEU A 173 24.41 25.41 9.20
N SER A 174 25.09 26.28 9.99
CA SER A 174 24.86 26.36 11.44
C SER A 174 23.57 27.10 11.84
N SER A 175 22.92 27.80 10.92
CA SER A 175 21.66 28.53 11.17
C SER A 175 20.39 27.73 10.86
N LEU A 176 20.50 26.53 10.28
CA LEU A 176 19.36 25.70 9.99
C LEU A 176 18.95 24.88 11.22
N PRO A 177 17.63 24.71 11.49
CA PRO A 177 17.15 23.90 12.60
C PRO A 177 17.69 22.46 12.48
N SER A 178 18.36 21.97 13.51
CA SER A 178 18.81 20.58 13.59
C SER A 178 17.66 19.73 14.10
N ILE A 179 17.05 18.92 13.21
CA ILE A 179 16.08 17.91 13.59
C ILE A 179 16.73 16.54 13.42
N PRO A 180 16.62 15.63 14.42
CA PRO A 180 17.15 14.28 14.30
C PRO A 180 16.58 13.59 13.05
N GLY A 181 17.47 13.02 12.22
CA GLY A 181 17.09 12.34 10.98
C GLY A 181 17.13 13.18 9.71
N ILE A 182 17.39 14.50 9.80
CA ILE A 182 17.56 15.37 8.62
C ILE A 182 19.02 15.73 8.44
N THR A 183 19.59 15.43 7.27
CA THR A 183 20.95 15.86 6.91
C THR A 183 20.96 17.38 6.66
N PRO A 184 21.80 18.16 7.35
CA PRO A 184 21.92 19.59 7.12
C PRO A 184 22.24 19.89 5.65
N GLY A 185 21.55 20.88 5.07
CA GLY A 185 21.73 21.26 3.66
C GLY A 185 21.06 20.33 2.64
N SER A 186 20.32 19.30 3.08
CA SER A 186 19.47 18.51 2.21
C SER A 186 18.23 19.29 1.73
N GLY A 187 17.58 18.83 0.67
CA GLY A 187 16.31 19.40 0.21
C GLY A 187 15.26 19.45 1.33
N LEU A 188 15.17 18.41 2.17
CA LEU A 188 14.27 18.37 3.34
C LEU A 188 14.59 19.46 4.38
N ALA A 189 15.88 19.69 4.69
CA ALA A 189 16.27 20.75 5.63
C ALA A 189 15.91 22.13 5.09
N LEU A 190 16.07 22.36 3.79
CA LEU A 190 15.71 23.61 3.15
C LEU A 190 14.17 23.76 3.04
N ALA A 191 13.44 22.71 2.72
CA ALA A 191 11.97 22.72 2.73
C ALA A 191 11.43 23.17 4.08
N LEU A 192 11.97 22.62 5.18
CA LEU A 192 11.64 23.05 6.54
C LEU A 192 11.94 24.54 6.76
N ALA A 193 13.10 25.02 6.28
CA ALA A 193 13.47 26.44 6.40
C ALA A 193 12.49 27.35 5.65
N TYR A 194 12.06 26.96 4.44
CA TYR A 194 11.09 27.72 3.65
C TYR A 194 9.68 27.72 4.25
N TYR A 195 9.20 26.59 4.80
CA TYR A 195 7.92 26.57 5.50
C TYR A 195 7.92 27.47 6.72
N ASN A 196 8.96 27.37 7.55
CA ASN A 196 9.10 28.26 8.71
C ASN A 196 9.20 29.73 8.29
N TYR A 197 10.01 30.05 7.26
CA TYR A 197 10.08 31.39 6.72
C TYR A 197 8.71 31.90 6.23
N GLY A 198 7.97 31.08 5.48
CA GLY A 198 6.61 31.44 5.04
C GLY A 198 5.67 31.73 6.21
N LEU A 199 5.75 30.95 7.30
CA LEU A 199 4.99 31.19 8.54
C LEU A 199 5.41 32.46 9.30
N THR A 200 6.63 32.94 9.13
CA THR A 200 6.99 34.30 9.65
C THR A 200 6.32 35.42 8.87
N LEU A 201 6.03 35.21 7.57
CA LEU A 201 5.31 36.16 6.73
C LEU A 201 3.80 36.13 6.96
N ASP A 202 3.24 34.93 7.13
CA ASP A 202 1.82 34.74 7.45
C ASP A 202 1.64 33.56 8.40
N PRO A 203 1.51 33.81 9.70
CA PRO A 203 1.33 32.79 10.73
C PRO A 203 0.01 32.00 10.60
N LYS A 204 -0.95 32.47 9.81
CA LYS A 204 -2.25 31.84 9.61
C LYS A 204 -2.38 31.13 8.25
N HIS A 205 -1.30 30.95 7.54
CA HIS A 205 -1.32 30.34 6.21
C HIS A 205 -1.55 28.82 6.28
N VAL A 206 -2.76 28.40 5.99
CA VAL A 206 -3.26 27.01 6.13
C VAL A 206 -2.38 25.99 5.41
N HIS A 207 -2.02 26.25 4.15
CA HIS A 207 -1.22 25.32 3.36
C HIS A 207 0.21 25.14 3.92
N LEU A 208 0.82 26.19 4.49
CA LEU A 208 2.15 26.08 5.12
C LEU A 208 2.12 25.16 6.33
N HIS A 209 1.13 25.34 7.22
CA HIS A 209 0.95 24.44 8.36
C HIS A 209 0.70 22.99 7.90
N THR A 210 -0.15 22.81 6.88
CA THR A 210 -0.48 21.47 6.35
C THR A 210 0.76 20.79 5.77
N ASN A 211 1.53 21.49 4.92
CA ASN A 211 2.70 20.91 4.27
C ASN A 211 3.87 20.70 5.24
N LEU A 212 4.05 21.60 6.22
CA LEU A 212 5.00 21.39 7.30
C LEU A 212 4.64 20.17 8.15
N GLY A 213 3.33 19.99 8.45
CA GLY A 213 2.84 18.79 9.13
C GLY A 213 3.12 17.51 8.33
N SER A 214 2.93 17.52 7.01
CA SER A 214 3.24 16.39 6.14
C SER A 214 4.72 16.05 6.14
N LEU A 215 5.59 17.07 5.99
CA LEU A 215 7.04 16.88 6.08
C LEU A 215 7.48 16.28 7.42
N LEU A 216 6.94 16.79 8.54
CA LEU A 216 7.23 16.28 9.88
C LEU A 216 6.77 14.83 10.06
N LYS A 217 5.61 14.46 9.50
CA LYS A 217 5.11 13.09 9.52
C LYS A 217 6.06 12.15 8.75
N ASP A 218 6.51 12.57 7.56
CA ASP A 218 7.38 11.74 6.70
C ASP A 218 8.74 11.45 7.37
N ILE A 219 9.26 12.37 8.16
CA ILE A 219 10.48 12.17 8.95
C ILE A 219 10.24 11.54 10.34
N GLY A 220 9.01 11.02 10.59
CA GLY A 220 8.67 10.30 11.81
C GLY A 220 8.34 11.18 13.04
N GLN A 221 8.26 12.50 12.89
CA GLN A 221 7.93 13.46 13.96
C GLN A 221 6.40 13.61 14.09
N LEU A 222 5.71 12.51 14.42
CA LEU A 222 4.25 12.44 14.37
C LEU A 222 3.55 13.45 15.30
N ASP A 223 4.08 13.70 16.50
CA ASP A 223 3.45 14.63 17.46
C ASP A 223 3.54 16.08 16.97
N LEU A 224 4.67 16.46 16.39
CA LEU A 224 4.84 17.79 15.78
C LEU A 224 3.96 17.93 14.54
N ALA A 225 3.81 16.87 13.75
CA ALA A 225 2.90 16.85 12.61
C ALA A 225 1.45 17.09 13.03
N ILE A 226 0.99 16.44 14.08
CA ILE A 226 -0.37 16.64 14.66
C ILE A 226 -0.55 18.10 15.06
N GLN A 227 0.42 18.71 15.77
CA GLN A 227 0.35 20.14 16.15
C GLN A 227 0.21 21.07 14.94
N MET A 228 0.97 20.80 13.87
CA MET A 228 0.89 21.63 12.65
C MET A 228 -0.47 21.45 11.95
N TYR A 229 -1.00 20.24 11.86
CA TYR A 229 -2.32 20.02 11.30
C TYR A 229 -3.45 20.64 12.16
N GLU A 230 -3.32 20.61 13.49
CA GLU A 230 -4.25 21.29 14.39
C GLU A 230 -4.22 22.82 14.18
N GLN A 231 -3.04 23.40 13.98
CA GLN A 231 -2.92 24.83 13.61
C GLN A 231 -3.57 25.11 12.25
N ALA A 232 -3.37 24.26 11.24
CA ALA A 232 -4.03 24.40 9.95
C ALA A 232 -5.56 24.41 10.10
N VAL A 233 -6.12 23.46 10.86
CA VAL A 233 -7.57 23.35 11.14
C VAL A 233 -8.10 24.51 11.98
N GLN A 234 -7.28 25.12 12.84
CA GLN A 234 -7.64 26.34 13.56
C GLN A 234 -7.69 27.57 12.62
N CYS A 235 -6.80 27.61 11.61
CA CYS A 235 -6.81 28.68 10.63
C CYS A 235 -7.99 28.58 9.65
N ASP A 236 -8.29 27.37 9.18
CA ASP A 236 -9.46 27.05 8.37
C ASP A 236 -10.08 25.72 8.82
N GLY A 237 -11.20 25.82 9.52
CA GLY A 237 -11.92 24.68 10.08
C GLY A 237 -12.58 23.76 9.04
N ASN A 238 -12.65 24.17 7.78
CA ASN A 238 -13.26 23.44 6.67
C ASN A 238 -12.25 22.97 5.62
N PHE A 239 -10.96 23.21 5.83
CA PHE A 239 -9.95 22.74 4.88
C PHE A 239 -9.82 21.21 4.94
N ASP A 240 -10.41 20.55 3.96
CA ASP A 240 -10.58 19.10 3.86
C ASP A 240 -9.26 18.31 3.92
N ILE A 241 -8.20 18.81 3.27
CA ILE A 241 -6.87 18.19 3.26
C ILE A 241 -6.25 18.19 4.66
N ALA A 242 -6.29 19.34 5.38
CA ALA A 242 -5.77 19.41 6.74
C ALA A 242 -6.56 18.53 7.71
N LEU A 243 -7.88 18.53 7.60
CA LEU A 243 -8.75 17.65 8.38
C LEU A 243 -8.43 16.16 8.15
N THR A 244 -8.22 15.77 6.90
CA THR A 244 -7.90 14.38 6.53
C THR A 244 -6.51 13.98 7.02
N ASN A 245 -5.51 14.85 6.86
CA ASN A 245 -4.15 14.61 7.34
C ASN A 245 -4.11 14.53 8.87
N LEU A 246 -4.85 15.39 9.57
CA LEU A 246 -5.01 15.32 11.02
C LEU A 246 -5.68 14.01 11.45
N ALA A 247 -6.75 13.60 10.75
CA ALA A 247 -7.43 12.35 11.02
C ALA A 247 -6.49 11.14 10.86
N ASN A 248 -5.69 11.11 9.77
CA ASN A 248 -4.68 10.09 9.56
C ASN A 248 -3.64 10.05 10.69
N ALA A 249 -3.12 11.22 11.09
CA ALA A 249 -2.08 11.33 12.10
C ALA A 249 -2.57 10.91 13.50
N VAL A 250 -3.77 11.34 13.92
CA VAL A 250 -4.34 10.93 15.21
C VAL A 250 -4.76 9.47 15.22
N LYS A 251 -5.18 8.91 14.07
CA LYS A 251 -5.41 7.48 13.91
C LYS A 251 -4.11 6.68 14.12
N ASP A 252 -3.00 7.12 13.53
CA ASP A 252 -1.69 6.49 13.71
C ASP A 252 -1.22 6.53 15.18
N ARG A 253 -1.72 7.48 15.98
CA ARG A 253 -1.56 7.54 17.44
C ARG A 253 -2.55 6.67 18.23
N GLY A 254 -3.45 5.95 17.56
CA GLY A 254 -4.47 5.13 18.21
C GLY A 254 -5.71 5.90 18.67
N ARG A 255 -5.81 7.21 18.40
CA ARG A 255 -6.95 8.06 18.76
C ARG A 255 -8.06 7.95 17.70
N ILE A 256 -8.66 6.76 17.58
CA ILE A 256 -9.62 6.44 16.50
C ILE A 256 -10.90 7.29 16.58
N SER A 257 -11.40 7.59 17.78
CA SER A 257 -12.60 8.44 17.98
C SER A 257 -12.40 9.85 17.40
N ASP A 258 -11.22 10.44 17.65
CA ASP A 258 -10.88 11.75 17.12
C ASP A 258 -10.73 11.70 15.60
N ALA A 259 -10.08 10.66 15.09
CA ALA A 259 -9.93 10.44 13.65
C ALA A 259 -11.29 10.39 12.95
N ILE A 260 -12.25 9.63 13.47
CA ILE A 260 -13.64 9.57 12.94
C ILE A 260 -14.28 10.96 12.91
N THR A 261 -14.08 11.76 13.95
CA THR A 261 -14.62 13.12 14.04
C THR A 261 -14.05 14.02 12.96
N TYR A 262 -12.72 13.99 12.74
CA TYR A 262 -12.06 14.80 11.70
C TYR A 262 -12.41 14.31 10.30
N TYR A 263 -12.48 13.00 10.05
CA TYR A 263 -12.92 12.48 8.75
C TYR A 263 -14.38 12.87 8.44
N LYS A 264 -15.30 12.82 9.42
CA LYS A 264 -16.68 13.27 9.22
C LYS A 264 -16.73 14.74 8.83
N ARG A 265 -15.91 15.59 9.45
CA ARG A 265 -15.81 17.02 9.08
C ARG A 265 -15.25 17.18 7.67
N ALA A 266 -14.21 16.44 7.31
CA ALA A 266 -13.59 16.48 5.97
C ALA A 266 -14.60 16.06 4.89
N VAL A 267 -15.34 14.95 5.11
CA VAL A 267 -16.38 14.47 4.19
C VAL A 267 -17.56 15.43 4.10
N HIS A 268 -17.89 16.14 5.20
CA HIS A 268 -18.91 17.17 5.17
C HIS A 268 -18.48 18.38 4.33
N SER A 269 -17.22 18.80 4.49
CA SER A 269 -16.64 19.92 3.72
C SER A 269 -16.50 19.57 2.24
N ASN A 270 -15.98 18.39 1.94
CA ASN A 270 -15.80 17.90 0.58
C ASN A 270 -16.24 16.44 0.45
N PRO A 271 -17.52 16.21 0.08
CA PRO A 271 -18.08 14.86 -0.05
C PRO A 271 -17.43 13.99 -1.13
N GLU A 272 -16.70 14.57 -2.06
CA GLU A 272 -16.05 13.87 -3.18
C GLU A 272 -14.56 13.59 -2.91
N PHE A 273 -14.03 14.01 -1.76
CA PHE A 273 -12.64 13.80 -1.42
C PHE A 273 -12.39 12.33 -1.06
N ALA A 274 -11.82 11.59 -1.99
CA ALA A 274 -11.64 10.15 -1.92
C ALA A 274 -10.93 9.68 -0.63
N GLU A 275 -9.83 10.35 -0.25
CA GLU A 275 -9.05 9.98 0.95
C GLU A 275 -9.87 10.14 2.23
N ALA A 276 -10.68 11.20 2.34
CA ALA A 276 -11.54 11.42 3.51
C ALA A 276 -12.65 10.37 3.59
N VAL A 277 -13.30 10.07 2.47
CA VAL A 277 -14.40 9.08 2.40
C VAL A 277 -13.88 7.67 2.70
N CYS A 278 -12.78 7.25 2.06
CA CYS A 278 -12.15 5.95 2.32
C CYS A 278 -11.59 5.87 3.75
N GLY A 279 -10.98 6.95 4.24
CA GLY A 279 -10.49 7.06 5.61
C GLY A 279 -11.60 6.92 6.64
N LEU A 280 -12.74 7.58 6.43
CA LEU A 280 -13.93 7.46 7.28
C LEU A 280 -14.47 6.04 7.27
N SER A 281 -14.64 5.43 6.10
CA SER A 281 -15.11 4.05 5.97
C SER A 281 -14.23 3.08 6.73
N THR A 282 -12.91 3.18 6.54
CA THR A 282 -11.93 2.34 7.23
C THR A 282 -11.96 2.55 8.75
N ALA A 283 -12.03 3.81 9.21
CA ALA A 283 -12.05 4.13 10.64
C ALA A 283 -13.34 3.62 11.32
N LEU A 284 -14.50 3.77 10.69
CA LEU A 284 -15.78 3.25 11.20
C LEU A 284 -15.78 1.71 11.24
N ASN A 285 -15.27 1.05 10.19
CA ASN A 285 -15.15 -0.41 10.17
C ASN A 285 -14.19 -0.91 11.27
N SER A 286 -13.10 -0.18 11.56
CA SER A 286 -12.13 -0.58 12.58
C SER A 286 -12.72 -0.63 14.00
N VAL A 287 -13.81 0.09 14.22
CA VAL A 287 -14.55 0.11 15.50
C VAL A 287 -15.94 -0.54 15.40
N CYS A 288 -16.24 -1.23 14.32
CA CYS A 288 -17.54 -1.88 14.06
C CYS A 288 -18.74 -0.93 14.23
N ASP A 289 -18.61 0.34 13.86
CA ASP A 289 -19.73 1.28 13.76
C ASP A 289 -20.30 1.26 12.34
N TRP A 290 -21.30 0.44 12.13
CA TRP A 290 -21.87 0.20 10.79
C TRP A 290 -23.07 1.06 10.45
N ARG A 291 -23.45 2.01 11.30
CA ARG A 291 -24.57 2.95 11.02
C ARG A 291 -24.28 3.75 9.75
N GLY A 292 -25.22 3.70 8.81
CA GLY A 292 -25.09 4.33 7.51
C GLY A 292 -24.03 3.71 6.57
N ARG A 293 -23.50 2.53 6.93
CA ARG A 293 -22.53 1.83 6.08
C ARG A 293 -23.12 1.48 4.71
N GLY A 294 -24.38 1.02 4.70
CA GLY A 294 -24.95 0.45 3.49
C GLY A 294 -24.21 -0.81 3.03
N GLY A 295 -24.11 -0.98 1.73
CA GLY A 295 -23.41 -2.07 1.07
C GLY A 295 -23.32 -1.87 -0.45
N ALA A 296 -22.64 -2.76 -1.17
CA ALA A 296 -22.38 -2.66 -2.61
C ALA A 296 -23.36 -3.43 -3.50
N LEU A 297 -24.10 -4.39 -2.98
CA LEU A 297 -24.98 -5.33 -3.71
C LEU A 297 -24.24 -6.08 -4.84
N LEU A 298 -23.17 -6.78 -4.49
CA LEU A 298 -22.34 -7.52 -5.45
C LEU A 298 -23.09 -8.74 -6.01
N GLN A 299 -23.05 -8.90 -7.33
CA GLN A 299 -23.67 -10.02 -8.06
C GLN A 299 -25.14 -10.27 -7.65
N GLY A 300 -25.97 -9.21 -7.66
CA GLY A 300 -27.39 -9.30 -7.30
C GLY A 300 -27.64 -9.68 -5.83
N GLY A 301 -26.70 -9.43 -4.94
CA GLY A 301 -26.79 -9.72 -3.50
C GLY A 301 -26.26 -11.10 -3.10
N THR A 302 -25.56 -11.81 -3.99
CA THR A 302 -24.91 -13.09 -3.65
C THR A 302 -23.94 -12.94 -2.49
N TYR A 303 -23.18 -11.85 -2.45
CA TYR A 303 -22.14 -11.60 -1.43
C TYR A 303 -22.47 -10.51 -0.43
N ASP A 304 -23.26 -9.53 -0.81
CA ASP A 304 -23.60 -8.37 0.03
C ASP A 304 -25.11 -8.07 -0.05
N ARG A 305 -25.90 -9.00 0.46
CA ARG A 305 -27.34 -8.90 0.50
C ARG A 305 -27.86 -8.00 1.60
N TRP A 306 -27.16 -7.99 2.77
CA TRP A 306 -27.64 -7.33 3.98
C TRP A 306 -26.91 -6.02 4.17
N HIS A 307 -27.60 -4.92 3.88
CA HIS A 307 -27.07 -3.57 4.10
C HIS A 307 -27.48 -3.05 5.46
N VAL A 308 -26.75 -2.07 5.99
CA VAL A 308 -27.03 -1.43 7.28
C VAL A 308 -27.40 0.03 7.06
N ASP A 309 -28.58 0.43 7.54
CA ASP A 309 -29.11 1.79 7.43
C ASP A 309 -28.48 2.79 8.42
N ASN A 310 -28.98 4.03 8.42
CA ASN A 310 -28.50 5.10 9.29
C ASN A 310 -28.78 4.85 10.78
N ASP A 311 -29.82 4.08 11.10
CA ASP A 311 -30.19 3.74 12.47
C ASP A 311 -29.40 2.51 12.98
N GLY A 312 -28.65 1.86 12.09
CA GLY A 312 -27.86 0.68 12.38
C GLY A 312 -28.65 -0.62 12.25
N MET A 313 -29.79 -0.61 11.60
CA MET A 313 -30.59 -1.81 11.31
C MET A 313 -30.26 -2.36 9.94
N PHE A 314 -30.26 -3.69 9.80
CA PHE A 314 -30.03 -4.32 8.50
C PHE A 314 -31.33 -4.45 7.71
N PHE A 315 -31.21 -4.36 6.39
CA PHE A 315 -32.30 -4.59 5.45
C PHE A 315 -31.83 -5.40 4.24
N ASP A 316 -32.76 -6.03 3.57
CA ASP A 316 -32.51 -6.85 2.35
C ASP A 316 -32.40 -5.94 1.13
N ALA A 317 -31.20 -5.68 0.66
CA ALA A 317 -30.91 -4.78 -0.45
C ALA A 317 -31.30 -5.36 -1.83
N THR A 318 -31.55 -6.65 -1.93
CA THR A 318 -32.02 -7.29 -3.18
C THR A 318 -33.37 -6.74 -3.64
N LYS A 319 -34.15 -6.13 -2.72
CA LYS A 319 -35.43 -5.49 -3.03
C LYS A 319 -35.27 -4.09 -3.63
N GLU A 320 -34.14 -3.45 -3.43
CA GLU A 320 -33.83 -2.09 -3.91
C GLU A 320 -32.95 -2.08 -5.16
N ASP A 321 -32.39 -3.23 -5.51
CA ASP A 321 -31.58 -3.49 -6.70
C ASP A 321 -30.40 -2.53 -6.91
N GLN A 322 -29.85 -1.97 -5.82
CA GLN A 322 -28.69 -1.08 -5.88
C GLN A 322 -27.91 -1.03 -4.57
N GLY A 323 -26.66 -0.57 -4.66
CA GLY A 323 -25.84 -0.27 -3.48
C GLY A 323 -26.39 0.89 -2.67
N SER A 324 -25.96 1.01 -1.41
CA SER A 324 -26.44 2.04 -0.48
C SER A 324 -25.34 2.55 0.46
N GLY A 325 -25.60 3.68 1.11
CA GLY A 325 -24.82 4.24 2.20
C GLY A 325 -23.37 4.61 1.83
N LEU A 326 -22.50 4.60 2.84
CA LEU A 326 -21.08 4.96 2.68
C LEU A 326 -20.33 3.99 1.75
N THR A 327 -20.67 2.70 1.77
CA THR A 327 -20.04 1.70 0.90
C THR A 327 -20.30 1.99 -0.57
N LYS A 328 -21.57 2.32 -0.95
CA LYS A 328 -21.87 2.74 -2.31
C LYS A 328 -21.04 3.96 -2.72
N LYS A 329 -20.91 4.93 -1.84
CA LYS A 329 -20.10 6.13 -2.10
C LYS A 329 -18.63 5.81 -2.37
N VAL A 330 -18.04 4.87 -1.60
CA VAL A 330 -16.67 4.39 -1.86
C VAL A 330 -16.59 3.73 -3.23
N VAL A 331 -17.54 2.86 -3.58
CA VAL A 331 -17.60 2.20 -4.89
C VAL A 331 -17.70 3.22 -6.02
N ASP A 332 -18.58 4.22 -5.90
CA ASP A 332 -18.76 5.26 -6.91
C ASP A 332 -17.47 6.09 -7.12
N ILE A 333 -16.76 6.42 -6.04
CA ILE A 333 -15.46 7.11 -6.11
C ILE A 333 -14.42 6.26 -6.82
N VAL A 334 -14.28 4.99 -6.43
CA VAL A 334 -13.31 4.06 -7.05
C VAL A 334 -13.63 3.87 -8.54
N SER A 335 -14.89 3.70 -8.90
CA SER A 335 -15.33 3.56 -10.30
C SER A 335 -14.95 4.79 -11.14
N ARG A 336 -15.11 5.99 -10.59
CA ARG A 336 -14.67 7.22 -11.26
C ARG A 336 -13.16 7.30 -11.42
N GLN A 337 -12.40 6.96 -10.36
CA GLN A 337 -10.93 6.94 -10.43
C GLN A 337 -10.42 5.92 -11.46
N LEU A 338 -11.07 4.77 -11.59
CA LEU A 338 -10.76 3.79 -12.63
C LEU A 338 -11.10 4.33 -14.03
N ALA A 339 -12.23 5.02 -14.19
CA ALA A 339 -12.58 5.68 -15.45
C ALA A 339 -11.54 6.77 -15.83
N ASP A 340 -11.14 7.59 -14.86
CA ASP A 340 -10.12 8.62 -15.05
C ASP A 340 -8.74 7.99 -15.38
N ALA A 341 -8.40 6.85 -14.77
CA ALA A 341 -7.18 6.13 -15.05
C ALA A 341 -7.10 5.63 -16.50
N SER A 342 -8.23 5.38 -17.16
CA SER A 342 -8.26 5.01 -18.57
C SER A 342 -7.71 6.10 -19.51
N THR A 343 -7.72 7.35 -19.06
CA THR A 343 -7.20 8.50 -19.82
C THR A 343 -5.74 8.83 -19.51
N TRP A 344 -5.15 8.15 -18.51
CA TRP A 344 -3.78 8.38 -18.10
C TRP A 344 -2.81 8.02 -19.24
N GLY A 345 -1.93 8.96 -19.57
CA GLY A 345 -0.95 8.79 -20.65
C GLY A 345 -1.51 8.82 -22.06
N VAL A 346 -2.81 9.08 -22.25
CA VAL A 346 -3.40 9.21 -23.60
C VAL A 346 -2.68 10.30 -24.39
N GLY A 347 -2.23 9.94 -25.59
CA GLY A 347 -1.43 10.78 -26.47
C GLY A 347 0.06 10.85 -26.06
N VAL A 348 0.64 9.96 -25.21
CA VAL A 348 2.09 9.84 -24.93
C VAL A 348 2.84 9.31 -26.16
N LEU A 349 2.24 8.42 -26.93
CA LEU A 349 2.83 7.93 -28.17
C LEU A 349 2.70 8.99 -29.26
N GLN A 350 3.84 9.52 -29.71
CA GLN A 350 3.92 10.41 -30.87
C GLN A 350 4.51 9.66 -32.07
N ASP A 351 4.13 10.04 -33.27
CA ASP A 351 4.56 9.38 -34.50
C ASP A 351 6.10 9.31 -34.64
N ASN A 352 6.80 10.34 -34.14
CA ASN A 352 8.27 10.40 -34.16
C ASN A 352 8.94 9.44 -33.17
N ASP A 353 8.25 9.06 -32.09
CA ASP A 353 8.81 8.20 -31.03
C ASP A 353 8.54 6.73 -31.31
N ILE A 354 7.51 6.42 -32.10
CA ILE A 354 7.10 5.04 -32.41
C ILE A 354 8.23 4.29 -33.11
N ALA A 355 8.89 4.88 -34.11
CA ALA A 355 9.97 4.23 -34.82
C ALA A 355 11.17 3.87 -33.90
N SER A 356 11.52 4.77 -32.98
CA SER A 356 12.58 4.54 -32.00
C SER A 356 12.20 3.44 -30.99
N LEU A 357 10.97 3.48 -30.49
CA LEU A 357 10.45 2.49 -29.56
C LEU A 357 10.38 1.10 -30.23
N VAL A 358 9.87 0.99 -31.44
CA VAL A 358 9.82 -0.27 -32.20
C VAL A 358 11.22 -0.85 -32.40
N ALA A 359 12.20 -0.03 -32.75
CA ALA A 359 13.58 -0.49 -32.92
C ALA A 359 14.15 -1.07 -31.60
N GLN A 360 13.88 -0.42 -30.45
CA GLN A 360 14.30 -0.90 -29.13
C GLN A 360 13.58 -2.19 -28.74
N LEU A 361 12.29 -2.31 -29.02
CA LEU A 361 11.50 -3.50 -28.69
C LEU A 361 11.94 -4.71 -29.54
N CYS A 362 12.18 -4.53 -30.84
CA CYS A 362 12.71 -5.59 -31.70
C CYS A 362 14.11 -6.02 -31.25
N LEU A 363 14.94 -5.08 -30.84
CA LEU A 363 16.26 -5.39 -30.27
C LEU A 363 16.14 -6.18 -28.97
N ALA A 364 15.22 -5.82 -28.10
CA ALA A 364 14.98 -6.49 -26.84
C ALA A 364 14.44 -7.92 -27.03
N ASP A 365 13.54 -8.14 -27.98
CA ASP A 365 12.90 -9.44 -28.25
C ASP A 365 13.69 -10.33 -29.20
N GLY A 366 14.64 -9.74 -29.96
CA GLY A 366 15.45 -10.47 -30.94
C GLY A 366 14.71 -10.78 -32.24
N GLU A 367 13.67 -10.06 -32.53
CA GLU A 367 12.83 -10.22 -33.70
C GLU A 367 13.50 -9.64 -34.96
N SER A 368 13.11 -10.17 -36.11
CA SER A 368 13.56 -9.68 -37.42
C SER A 368 12.93 -8.35 -37.80
N THR A 369 13.45 -7.71 -38.83
CA THR A 369 12.91 -6.46 -39.39
C THR A 369 11.44 -6.56 -39.87
N ASP A 370 10.93 -7.75 -40.10
CA ASP A 370 9.54 -7.97 -40.53
C ASP A 370 8.53 -7.66 -39.38
N ALA A 371 8.97 -7.82 -38.13
CA ALA A 371 8.16 -7.47 -36.95
C ALA A 371 7.97 -5.94 -36.77
N HIS A 372 8.83 -5.11 -37.41
CA HIS A 372 8.77 -3.65 -37.29
C HIS A 372 7.43 -3.05 -37.76
N SER A 373 6.87 -3.55 -38.86
CA SER A 373 5.61 -3.06 -39.42
C SER A 373 4.43 -3.42 -38.54
N ASP A 374 4.44 -4.63 -37.99
CA ASP A 374 3.37 -5.13 -37.12
C ASP A 374 3.33 -4.39 -35.75
N PHE A 375 4.49 -4.23 -35.10
CA PHE A 375 4.59 -3.45 -33.86
C PHE A 375 4.22 -1.99 -34.07
N SER A 376 4.65 -1.37 -35.16
CA SER A 376 4.29 0.01 -35.51
C SER A 376 2.79 0.18 -35.68
N ALA A 377 2.11 -0.73 -36.40
CA ALA A 377 0.67 -0.69 -36.61
C ALA A 377 -0.10 -0.82 -35.30
N LYS A 378 0.33 -1.71 -34.42
CA LYS A 378 -0.31 -1.92 -33.10
C LYS A 378 -0.10 -0.72 -32.16
N LEU A 379 1.11 -0.14 -32.09
CA LEU A 379 1.37 1.07 -31.31
C LEU A 379 0.55 2.25 -31.83
N LEU A 380 0.41 2.40 -33.14
CA LEU A 380 -0.46 3.41 -33.74
C LEU A 380 -1.94 3.21 -33.34
N SER A 381 -2.41 1.97 -33.24
CA SER A 381 -3.79 1.68 -32.79
C SER A 381 -4.03 2.05 -31.32
N TRP A 382 -2.99 2.05 -30.49
CA TRP A 382 -3.08 2.47 -29.09
C TRP A 382 -3.00 3.99 -28.94
N SER A 383 -2.33 4.68 -29.88
CA SER A 383 -2.15 6.14 -29.81
C SER A 383 -3.50 6.84 -29.72
N LYS A 384 -3.63 7.73 -28.76
CA LYS A 384 -4.84 8.52 -28.44
C LYS A 384 -6.08 7.70 -28.06
N SER A 385 -5.91 6.40 -27.79
CA SER A 385 -6.97 5.52 -27.31
C SER A 385 -6.99 5.43 -25.78
N PRO A 386 -8.11 5.03 -25.14
CA PRO A 386 -8.13 4.72 -23.72
C PRO A 386 -7.06 3.69 -23.36
N TRP A 387 -6.50 3.83 -22.13
CA TRP A 387 -5.45 2.95 -21.59
C TRP A 387 -4.08 3.00 -22.31
N GLU A 388 -3.86 3.95 -23.20
CA GLU A 388 -2.57 4.11 -23.93
C GLU A 388 -1.37 4.09 -22.98
N GLY A 389 -1.41 4.87 -21.89
CA GLY A 389 -0.32 4.96 -20.94
C GLY A 389 -0.06 3.65 -20.20
N SER A 390 -1.11 2.96 -19.77
CA SER A 390 -1.01 1.66 -19.08
C SER A 390 -0.43 0.58 -19.99
N ARG A 391 -0.92 0.51 -21.23
CA ARG A 391 -0.41 -0.44 -22.24
C ARG A 391 1.05 -0.17 -22.56
N LEU A 392 1.43 1.09 -22.68
CA LEU A 392 2.82 1.48 -22.94
C LEU A 392 3.72 1.11 -21.75
N LEU A 393 3.29 1.33 -20.52
CA LEU A 393 4.04 0.94 -19.33
C LEU A 393 4.27 -0.57 -19.30
N ARG A 394 3.23 -1.38 -19.49
CA ARG A 394 3.32 -2.84 -19.57
C ARG A 394 4.30 -3.28 -20.68
N LEU A 395 4.25 -2.63 -21.83
CA LEU A 395 5.15 -2.93 -22.95
C LEU A 395 6.61 -2.65 -22.60
N VAL A 396 6.92 -1.54 -21.94
CA VAL A 396 8.27 -1.17 -21.52
C VAL A 396 8.79 -2.16 -20.47
N GLU A 397 7.97 -2.51 -19.47
CA GLU A 397 8.33 -3.51 -18.46
C GLU A 397 8.58 -4.89 -19.08
N ARG A 398 7.78 -5.29 -20.06
CA ARG A 398 7.97 -6.53 -20.82
C ARG A 398 9.22 -6.49 -21.69
N GLY A 399 9.50 -5.37 -22.35
CA GLY A 399 10.73 -5.17 -23.11
C GLY A 399 11.97 -5.26 -22.24
N ALA A 400 11.94 -4.69 -21.04
CA ALA A 400 13.03 -4.82 -20.06
C ALA A 400 13.25 -6.28 -19.64
N ARG A 401 12.17 -7.03 -19.39
CA ARG A 401 12.24 -8.48 -19.08
C ARG A 401 12.87 -9.28 -20.23
N ALA A 402 12.42 -9.06 -21.46
CA ALA A 402 12.94 -9.75 -22.65
C ALA A 402 14.41 -9.44 -22.87
N ALA A 403 14.82 -8.16 -22.77
CA ALA A 403 16.21 -7.74 -22.89
C ALA A 403 17.11 -8.37 -21.81
N MET A 404 16.68 -8.38 -20.56
CA MET A 404 17.43 -9.01 -19.46
C MET A 404 17.63 -10.50 -19.71
N ARG A 405 16.59 -11.20 -20.15
CA ARG A 405 16.65 -12.63 -20.46
C ARG A 405 17.71 -12.94 -21.54
N ARG A 406 17.76 -12.15 -22.60
CA ARG A 406 18.77 -12.33 -23.67
C ARG A 406 20.20 -12.06 -23.21
N CYS A 407 20.40 -10.98 -22.46
CA CYS A 407 21.70 -10.62 -21.92
C CYS A 407 22.24 -11.69 -20.97
N MET A 408 21.39 -12.32 -20.17
CA MET A 408 21.81 -13.28 -19.16
C MET A 408 21.89 -14.73 -19.65
N GLN A 409 21.26 -15.12 -20.74
CA GLN A 409 21.35 -16.47 -21.31
C GLN A 409 22.80 -16.89 -21.65
N SER A 410 23.66 -15.97 -22.01
CA SER A 410 25.07 -16.26 -22.37
C SER A 410 26.01 -16.40 -21.17
N VAL A 411 25.59 -16.03 -19.95
CA VAL A 411 26.42 -16.02 -18.75
C VAL A 411 26.27 -17.29 -17.90
N PHE A 412 25.12 -17.96 -17.98
CA PHE A 412 24.71 -19.01 -17.04
C PHE A 412 25.30 -20.41 -17.24
N GLY A 413 26.04 -20.66 -18.29
CA GLY A 413 26.74 -21.93 -18.48
C GLY A 413 27.89 -22.22 -17.50
N PHE A 414 28.19 -21.28 -16.58
CA PHE A 414 29.38 -21.34 -15.72
C PHE A 414 29.11 -21.33 -14.21
N HIS A 415 27.86 -21.40 -13.76
CA HIS A 415 27.55 -21.36 -12.34
C HIS A 415 27.64 -22.74 -11.66
N ASP A 416 28.21 -22.72 -10.45
CA ASP A 416 28.30 -23.87 -9.57
C ASP A 416 26.90 -24.26 -9.03
N THR A 417 26.61 -25.55 -9.05
CA THR A 417 25.34 -26.17 -8.62
C THR A 417 25.15 -26.23 -7.12
N ALA A 418 25.88 -25.45 -6.30
CA ALA A 418 25.58 -25.31 -4.87
C ALA A 418 24.24 -24.57 -4.70
N ARG A 419 23.33 -25.21 -3.99
CA ARG A 419 21.94 -24.77 -3.76
C ARG A 419 21.83 -23.33 -3.24
N VAL A 420 20.63 -22.84 -3.16
CA VAL A 420 20.18 -21.48 -2.85
C VAL A 420 21.02 -20.75 -1.79
N LYS A 421 21.57 -19.59 -2.13
CA LYS A 421 22.21 -18.65 -1.21
C LYS A 421 21.26 -17.49 -0.93
N ALA A 422 20.79 -17.38 0.31
CA ALA A 422 19.84 -16.34 0.71
C ALA A 422 20.52 -15.00 1.02
N PHE A 423 19.99 -13.91 0.47
CA PHE A 423 20.36 -12.52 0.76
C PHE A 423 19.16 -11.81 1.37
N CYS A 424 19.34 -11.19 2.52
CA CYS A 424 18.29 -10.42 3.19
C CYS A 424 18.59 -8.92 3.11
N TYR A 425 17.69 -8.15 2.47
CA TYR A 425 17.75 -6.70 2.40
C TYR A 425 16.67 -6.12 3.33
N ALA A 426 17.09 -5.58 4.47
CA ALA A 426 16.18 -4.99 5.42
C ALA A 426 15.86 -3.53 5.04
N THR A 427 14.64 -3.26 4.62
CA THR A 427 14.19 -1.94 4.17
C THR A 427 13.64 -1.06 5.30
N THR A 428 13.53 -1.60 6.52
CA THR A 428 13.12 -0.89 7.72
C THR A 428 14.21 -0.91 8.78
N ALA A 429 14.31 0.18 9.55
CA ALA A 429 15.25 0.26 10.66
C ALA A 429 15.04 -0.88 11.67
N SER A 430 16.14 -1.34 12.29
CA SER A 430 16.07 -2.40 13.29
C SER A 430 15.25 -1.97 14.51
N ASP A 431 14.26 -2.76 14.86
CA ASP A 431 13.49 -2.63 16.10
C ASP A 431 14.19 -3.29 17.30
N LYS A 432 15.35 -3.91 17.07
CA LYS A 432 16.15 -4.68 18.05
C LYS A 432 15.38 -5.84 18.69
N SER A 433 14.30 -6.29 18.04
CA SER A 433 13.56 -7.46 18.51
C SER A 433 14.41 -8.73 18.43
N VAL A 434 14.07 -9.72 19.25
CA VAL A 434 14.72 -11.04 19.25
C VAL A 434 14.66 -11.66 17.85
N HIS A 435 13.54 -11.49 17.15
CA HIS A 435 13.34 -11.98 15.78
C HIS A 435 14.26 -11.30 14.77
N ARG A 436 14.39 -9.96 14.85
CA ARG A 436 15.30 -9.21 13.97
C ARG A 436 16.76 -9.65 14.19
N LEU A 437 17.20 -9.75 15.44
CA LEU A 437 18.56 -10.20 15.78
C LEU A 437 18.82 -11.64 15.35
N GLN A 438 17.81 -12.49 15.38
CA GLN A 438 17.90 -13.86 14.89
C GLN A 438 18.12 -13.90 13.38
N ILE A 439 17.33 -13.15 12.59
CA ILE A 439 17.47 -13.06 11.14
C ILE A 439 18.85 -12.50 10.75
N GLU A 440 19.32 -11.46 11.43
CA GLU A 440 20.66 -10.88 11.21
C GLU A 440 21.79 -11.89 11.42
N ARG A 441 21.63 -12.82 12.36
CA ARG A 441 22.63 -13.86 12.67
C ARG A 441 22.53 -15.05 11.73
N GLU A 442 21.32 -15.45 11.33
CA GLU A 442 21.07 -16.70 10.58
C GLU A 442 21.12 -16.51 9.07
N ALA A 443 20.85 -15.31 8.56
CA ALA A 443 20.92 -15.03 7.14
C ALA A 443 22.37 -15.15 6.63
N PRO A 444 22.64 -15.94 5.57
CA PRO A 444 23.99 -16.06 4.99
C PRO A 444 24.57 -14.71 4.56
N VAL A 445 23.74 -13.81 4.04
CA VAL A 445 24.09 -12.41 3.76
C VAL A 445 22.95 -11.53 4.25
N PHE A 446 23.26 -10.61 5.16
CA PHE A 446 22.32 -9.62 5.66
C PHE A 446 22.80 -8.21 5.36
N ARG A 447 21.92 -7.38 4.79
CA ARG A 447 22.18 -5.98 4.47
C ARG A 447 21.12 -5.09 5.08
N ASP A 448 21.51 -4.15 5.93
CA ASP A 448 20.62 -3.10 6.40
C ASP A 448 20.55 -1.98 5.34
N ALA A 449 19.46 -1.98 4.60
CA ALA A 449 19.16 -1.02 3.54
C ALA A 449 18.11 0.02 3.98
N SER A 450 17.80 0.11 5.28
CA SER A 450 16.75 0.99 5.81
C SER A 450 16.96 2.48 5.51
N THR A 451 18.23 2.89 5.32
CA THR A 451 18.60 4.27 5.00
C THR A 451 19.05 4.45 3.54
N TRP A 452 18.98 3.39 2.72
CA TRP A 452 19.46 3.46 1.35
C TRP A 452 18.39 4.06 0.42
N THR A 453 18.86 4.85 -0.55
CA THR A 453 18.03 5.27 -1.69
C THR A 453 17.66 4.07 -2.55
N SER A 454 16.60 4.21 -3.35
CA SER A 454 16.16 3.14 -4.27
C SER A 454 17.25 2.78 -5.26
N ASP A 455 17.92 3.78 -5.84
CA ASP A 455 19.00 3.57 -6.80
C ASP A 455 20.14 2.75 -6.19
N LYS A 456 20.59 3.12 -4.98
CA LYS A 456 21.65 2.39 -4.27
C LYS A 456 21.26 0.94 -3.98
N LEU A 457 19.99 0.70 -3.60
CA LEU A 457 19.53 -0.66 -3.33
C LEU A 457 19.42 -1.47 -4.61
N VAL A 458 18.92 -0.89 -5.69
CA VAL A 458 18.89 -1.52 -7.02
C VAL A 458 20.30 -1.89 -7.48
N GLU A 459 21.26 -0.95 -7.43
CA GLU A 459 22.66 -1.20 -7.77
C GLU A 459 23.27 -2.35 -6.94
N GLN A 460 23.00 -2.38 -5.64
CA GLN A 460 23.53 -3.43 -4.77
C GLN A 460 22.93 -4.80 -5.08
N ILE A 461 21.62 -4.89 -5.38
CA ILE A 461 20.97 -6.15 -5.76
C ILE A 461 21.60 -6.68 -7.06
N VAL A 462 21.85 -5.81 -8.04
CA VAL A 462 22.53 -6.17 -9.29
C VAL A 462 23.98 -6.62 -9.02
N GLN A 463 24.74 -5.91 -8.18
CA GLN A 463 26.10 -6.28 -7.79
C GLN A 463 26.17 -7.62 -7.03
N ASP A 464 25.16 -7.93 -6.25
CA ASP A 464 25.04 -9.20 -5.53
C ASP A 464 24.63 -10.37 -6.45
N ASN A 465 24.36 -10.10 -7.74
CA ASN A 465 23.94 -11.07 -8.76
C ASN A 465 22.71 -11.88 -8.31
N ILE A 466 21.67 -11.22 -7.84
CA ILE A 466 20.46 -11.88 -7.38
C ILE A 466 19.68 -12.45 -8.57
N HIS A 467 19.43 -13.77 -8.57
CA HIS A 467 18.68 -14.48 -9.60
C HIS A 467 17.16 -14.35 -9.41
N ILE A 468 16.72 -14.50 -8.15
CA ILE A 468 15.31 -14.45 -7.78
C ILE A 468 15.14 -13.45 -6.63
N LEU A 469 14.36 -12.41 -6.86
CA LEU A 469 14.04 -11.41 -5.85
C LEU A 469 12.62 -11.62 -5.33
N VAL A 470 12.47 -11.76 -4.01
CA VAL A 470 11.17 -12.04 -3.37
C VAL A 470 10.64 -10.81 -2.67
N ASN A 471 9.42 -10.38 -3.06
CA ASN A 471 8.69 -9.30 -2.44
C ASN A 471 7.88 -9.84 -1.25
N LEU A 472 8.29 -9.50 -0.04
CA LEU A 472 7.62 -9.88 1.21
C LEU A 472 6.65 -8.80 1.74
N ASN A 473 6.54 -7.66 1.06
CA ASN A 473 5.76 -6.52 1.52
C ASN A 473 4.47 -6.30 0.70
N GLY A 474 4.48 -6.61 -0.60
CA GLY A 474 3.36 -6.30 -1.49
C GLY A 474 3.00 -4.81 -1.43
N TYR A 475 1.74 -4.49 -1.11
CA TYR A 475 1.24 -3.11 -0.94
C TYR A 475 1.05 -2.71 0.52
N THR A 476 1.76 -3.35 1.46
CA THR A 476 1.71 -2.98 2.87
C THR A 476 2.53 -1.71 3.15
N ARG A 477 2.32 -1.12 4.34
CA ARG A 477 3.06 0.10 4.75
C ARG A 477 4.58 -0.13 4.72
N GLY A 478 5.30 0.78 4.08
CA GLY A 478 6.75 0.72 3.93
C GLY A 478 7.23 -0.18 2.78
N ALA A 479 6.31 -0.66 1.93
CA ALA A 479 6.68 -1.35 0.70
C ALA A 479 7.50 -0.44 -0.23
N ARG A 480 8.46 -1.03 -0.92
CA ARG A 480 9.36 -0.35 -1.86
C ARG A 480 9.26 -1.00 -3.25
N ASN A 481 8.05 -0.92 -3.82
CA ASN A 481 7.75 -1.56 -5.10
C ASN A 481 8.49 -0.92 -6.28
N GLU A 482 8.97 0.32 -6.14
CA GLU A 482 9.83 0.99 -7.13
C GLU A 482 11.14 0.22 -7.40
N ILE A 483 11.63 -0.55 -6.42
CA ILE A 483 12.81 -1.41 -6.58
C ILE A 483 12.48 -2.56 -7.54
N PHE A 484 11.32 -3.19 -7.35
CA PHE A 484 10.86 -4.28 -8.22
C PHE A 484 10.52 -3.76 -9.63
N ALA A 485 9.94 -2.56 -9.74
CA ALA A 485 9.66 -1.91 -11.01
C ALA A 485 10.95 -1.63 -11.82
N ALA A 486 12.06 -1.30 -11.13
CA ALA A 486 13.38 -1.18 -11.76
C ALA A 486 13.98 -2.53 -12.25
N ARG A 487 13.36 -3.65 -11.87
CA ARG A 487 13.69 -5.01 -12.27
C ARG A 487 15.18 -5.37 -12.09
N PRO A 488 15.72 -5.34 -10.87
CA PRO A 488 17.14 -5.64 -10.62
C PRO A 488 17.47 -7.13 -10.63
N ALA A 489 16.49 -8.03 -10.77
CA ALA A 489 16.66 -9.46 -10.83
C ALA A 489 15.89 -10.10 -12.00
N PRO A 490 16.39 -11.20 -12.58
CA PRO A 490 15.74 -11.92 -13.68
C PRO A 490 14.34 -12.40 -13.37
N ILE A 491 14.14 -12.95 -12.18
CA ILE A 491 12.86 -13.46 -11.68
C ILE A 491 12.47 -12.68 -10.44
N GLN A 492 11.20 -12.24 -10.37
CA GLN A 492 10.66 -11.53 -9.23
C GLN A 492 9.35 -12.20 -8.77
N MET A 493 9.28 -12.51 -7.49
CA MET A 493 8.17 -13.25 -6.90
C MET A 493 7.52 -12.48 -5.78
N SER A 494 6.22 -12.69 -5.55
CA SER A 494 5.51 -12.20 -4.38
C SER A 494 5.16 -13.35 -3.44
N PHE A 495 5.36 -13.12 -2.13
CA PHE A 495 5.05 -14.10 -1.09
C PHE A 495 4.63 -13.43 0.22
N MET A 496 3.56 -13.91 0.83
CA MET A 496 3.06 -13.60 2.18
C MET A 496 2.66 -12.13 2.48
N GLY A 497 3.37 -11.13 1.98
CA GLY A 497 3.15 -9.73 2.37
C GLY A 497 1.83 -9.13 1.91
N PHE A 498 1.24 -9.68 0.85
CA PHE A 498 -0.04 -9.26 0.31
C PHE A 498 -0.84 -10.48 -0.18
N ALA A 499 -2.08 -10.60 0.27
CA ALA A 499 -2.95 -11.74 -0.04
C ALA A 499 -3.78 -11.46 -1.31
N GLY A 500 -3.13 -11.40 -2.46
CA GLY A 500 -3.74 -11.11 -3.76
C GLY A 500 -2.73 -10.84 -4.85
N SER A 501 -3.22 -10.62 -6.08
CA SER A 501 -2.43 -10.17 -7.22
C SER A 501 -1.81 -8.80 -6.97
N LEU A 502 -0.57 -8.59 -7.38
CA LEU A 502 0.06 -7.27 -7.40
C LEU A 502 -0.34 -6.46 -8.64
N GLY A 503 -0.89 -7.14 -9.68
CA GLY A 503 -1.35 -6.50 -10.90
C GLY A 503 -0.24 -5.78 -11.67
N ALA A 504 1.01 -6.27 -11.56
CA ALA A 504 2.19 -5.60 -12.09
C ALA A 504 3.02 -6.56 -12.96
N GLU A 505 3.44 -6.11 -14.14
CA GLU A 505 4.27 -6.90 -15.06
C GLU A 505 5.66 -7.24 -14.52
N TRP A 506 6.12 -6.50 -13.51
CA TRP A 506 7.39 -6.81 -12.83
C TRP A 506 7.29 -7.99 -11.86
N CYS A 507 6.08 -8.47 -11.49
CA CYS A 507 5.91 -9.65 -10.67
C CYS A 507 5.67 -10.88 -11.55
N ASP A 508 6.64 -11.78 -11.60
CA ASP A 508 6.59 -12.96 -12.47
C ASP A 508 5.76 -14.09 -11.87
N TYR A 509 5.91 -14.32 -10.55
CA TYR A 509 5.27 -15.41 -9.84
C TYR A 509 4.66 -14.95 -8.50
N LEU A 510 3.53 -15.56 -8.16
CA LEU A 510 2.93 -15.49 -6.83
C LEU A 510 2.92 -16.88 -6.20
N LEU A 511 3.47 -17.03 -4.99
CA LEU A 511 3.41 -18.28 -4.23
C LEU A 511 2.03 -18.44 -3.61
N ALA A 512 1.36 -19.58 -3.91
CA ALA A 512 0.05 -19.92 -3.38
C ALA A 512 -0.17 -21.44 -3.39
N ASP A 513 -1.38 -21.87 -3.13
CA ASP A 513 -1.89 -23.22 -3.38
C ASP A 513 -3.29 -23.15 -4.03
N ALA A 514 -3.77 -24.27 -4.54
CA ALA A 514 -5.04 -24.33 -5.26
C ALA A 514 -6.29 -24.03 -4.38
N THR A 515 -6.13 -24.03 -3.05
CA THR A 515 -7.20 -23.64 -2.14
C THR A 515 -7.27 -22.12 -2.01
N ALA A 516 -6.11 -21.47 -1.86
CA ALA A 516 -6.00 -20.01 -1.72
C ALA A 516 -6.27 -19.30 -3.06
N ILE A 517 -5.79 -19.85 -4.17
CA ILE A 517 -6.00 -19.35 -5.53
C ILE A 517 -6.59 -20.46 -6.38
N PRO A 518 -7.91 -20.48 -6.59
CA PRO A 518 -8.54 -21.45 -7.49
C PRO A 518 -8.09 -21.24 -8.94
N PRO A 519 -7.78 -22.33 -9.68
CA PRO A 519 -7.30 -22.23 -11.06
C PRO A 519 -8.23 -21.47 -12.00
N GLU A 520 -9.54 -21.50 -11.77
CA GLU A 520 -10.55 -20.78 -12.55
C GLU A 520 -10.47 -19.25 -12.42
N THR A 521 -9.71 -18.72 -11.45
CA THR A 521 -9.51 -17.29 -11.26
C THR A 521 -8.29 -16.76 -12.01
N LEU A 522 -7.57 -17.62 -12.67
CA LEU A 522 -6.37 -17.28 -13.40
C LEU A 522 -6.71 -16.72 -14.78
N ARG A 523 -5.82 -15.86 -15.29
CA ARG A 523 -5.94 -15.31 -16.64
C ARG A 523 -5.92 -16.46 -17.66
N PRO A 524 -6.88 -16.54 -18.58
CA PRO A 524 -6.99 -17.65 -19.54
C PRO A 524 -5.78 -17.76 -20.48
N TRP A 525 -5.28 -16.61 -20.93
CA TRP A 525 -4.11 -16.54 -21.81
C TRP A 525 -2.93 -15.92 -21.07
N ARG A 526 -1.76 -16.52 -21.17
CA ARG A 526 -0.61 -16.20 -20.36
C ARG A 526 0.72 -16.21 -21.12
N GLY A 527 0.72 -15.77 -22.35
CA GLY A 527 1.97 -15.54 -23.06
C GLY A 527 2.77 -14.42 -22.35
N ASN A 528 3.86 -14.78 -21.70
CA ASN A 528 4.69 -13.87 -20.92
C ASN A 528 6.17 -13.88 -21.35
N LEU A 529 6.49 -14.46 -22.50
CA LEU A 529 7.86 -14.68 -22.95
C LEU A 529 8.40 -13.57 -23.84
N SER A 530 7.58 -13.07 -24.77
CA SER A 530 7.99 -12.12 -25.78
C SER A 530 7.26 -10.78 -25.64
N VAL A 531 7.81 -9.76 -26.26
CA VAL A 531 7.14 -8.46 -26.40
C VAL A 531 5.84 -8.59 -27.22
N ARG A 532 5.83 -9.50 -28.21
CA ARG A 532 4.66 -9.77 -29.06
C ARG A 532 3.45 -10.23 -28.25
N ASP A 533 3.64 -10.96 -27.18
CA ASP A 533 2.58 -11.47 -26.31
C ASP A 533 1.66 -10.37 -25.77
N ILE A 534 2.17 -9.17 -25.49
CA ILE A 534 1.35 -8.04 -25.05
C ILE A 534 0.40 -7.57 -26.17
N PHE A 535 0.87 -7.57 -27.41
CA PHE A 535 0.06 -7.15 -28.54
C PHE A 535 -1.02 -8.18 -28.92
N GLU A 536 -0.81 -9.43 -28.56
CA GLU A 536 -1.75 -10.54 -28.80
C GLU A 536 -2.72 -10.75 -27.64
N ASP A 537 -2.46 -10.13 -26.49
CA ASP A 537 -3.28 -10.25 -25.29
C ASP A 537 -4.63 -9.53 -25.46
N LYS A 538 -5.69 -10.31 -25.64
CA LYS A 538 -7.07 -9.82 -25.76
C LYS A 538 -7.87 -9.92 -24.47
N THR A 539 -7.23 -10.19 -23.33
CA THR A 539 -7.93 -10.33 -22.06
C THR A 539 -8.61 -9.05 -21.59
N GLU A 540 -8.20 -7.88 -22.09
CA GLU A 540 -8.88 -6.61 -21.85
C GLU A 540 -10.22 -6.49 -22.61
N GLU A 541 -10.41 -7.27 -23.67
CA GLU A 541 -11.62 -7.26 -24.51
C GLU A 541 -12.69 -8.23 -23.99
N GLY A 542 -12.35 -9.13 -23.07
CA GLY A 542 -13.23 -10.13 -22.49
C GLY A 542 -14.06 -9.61 -21.32
N ASP A 543 -14.98 -10.42 -20.83
CA ASP A 543 -15.84 -10.13 -19.67
C ASP A 543 -15.13 -10.19 -18.30
N GLY A 544 -13.80 -10.23 -18.30
CA GLY A 544 -12.94 -9.97 -17.14
C GLY A 544 -13.07 -10.94 -15.98
N GLY A 545 -13.43 -12.20 -16.21
CA GLY A 545 -13.59 -13.21 -15.16
C GLY A 545 -12.30 -13.64 -14.46
N TRP A 546 -11.13 -13.18 -14.87
CA TRP A 546 -9.84 -13.51 -14.29
C TRP A 546 -9.37 -12.42 -13.29
N ILE A 547 -8.55 -12.82 -12.30
CA ILE A 547 -8.05 -11.93 -11.23
C ILE A 547 -6.51 -11.87 -11.20
N TYR A 548 -5.84 -13.02 -11.35
CA TYR A 548 -4.39 -13.13 -11.17
C TYR A 548 -3.66 -13.02 -12.50
N SER A 549 -2.83 -11.98 -12.63
CA SER A 549 -2.01 -11.74 -13.84
C SER A 549 -0.66 -12.45 -13.78
N GLU A 550 -0.17 -12.75 -12.58
CA GLU A 550 1.08 -13.47 -12.35
C GLU A 550 0.93 -14.96 -12.68
N ASN A 551 2.04 -15.64 -13.00
CA ASN A 551 2.10 -17.08 -12.93
C ASN A 551 2.08 -17.51 -11.46
N ILE A 552 1.49 -18.67 -11.16
CA ILE A 552 1.35 -19.14 -9.80
C ILE A 552 2.33 -20.29 -9.56
N VAL A 553 3.02 -20.25 -8.43
CA VAL A 553 3.70 -21.41 -7.86
C VAL A 553 2.70 -22.08 -6.92
N PHE A 554 2.11 -23.19 -7.36
CA PHE A 554 1.19 -23.99 -6.57
C PHE A 554 1.97 -24.91 -5.65
N CYS A 555 2.04 -24.55 -4.37
CA CYS A 555 2.62 -25.38 -3.33
C CYS A 555 1.77 -26.65 -3.13
N LYS A 556 2.44 -27.77 -2.85
CA LYS A 556 1.83 -29.11 -2.82
C LYS A 556 0.75 -29.26 -1.74
N ASP A 557 0.98 -28.74 -0.54
CA ASP A 557 0.07 -28.89 0.59
C ASP A 557 -0.56 -27.55 1.00
N THR A 558 0.27 -26.62 1.44
CA THR A 558 -0.10 -25.24 1.77
C THR A 558 1.07 -24.30 1.48
N PHE A 559 0.75 -23.15 0.95
CA PHE A 559 1.76 -22.10 0.74
C PHE A 559 2.12 -21.38 2.03
N PHE A 560 1.33 -21.51 3.10
CA PHE A 560 1.54 -20.80 4.35
C PHE A 560 2.71 -21.41 5.12
N CYS A 561 3.62 -20.55 5.57
CA CYS A 561 4.78 -20.92 6.37
C CYS A 561 4.65 -20.40 7.80
N CYS A 562 4.95 -21.23 8.77
CA CYS A 562 4.97 -20.85 10.18
C CYS A 562 5.98 -21.68 10.97
N ASP A 563 6.53 -21.09 12.04
CA ASP A 563 7.63 -21.63 12.87
C ASP A 563 7.18 -22.19 14.23
N HIS A 564 5.90 -22.46 14.42
CA HIS A 564 5.34 -22.84 15.73
C HIS A 564 6.05 -24.06 16.32
N ALA A 565 6.34 -25.08 15.51
CA ALA A 565 7.03 -26.27 15.98
C ALA A 565 8.47 -26.02 16.43
N GLN A 566 9.18 -25.10 15.74
CA GLN A 566 10.57 -24.74 16.05
C GLN A 566 10.68 -23.76 17.22
N SER A 567 9.69 -22.87 17.38
CA SER A 567 9.68 -21.85 18.44
C SER A 567 8.98 -22.28 19.72
N SER A 568 8.37 -23.48 19.74
CA SER A 568 7.71 -24.04 20.91
C SER A 568 8.68 -24.52 21.97
N ASP A 569 8.17 -24.66 23.20
CA ASP A 569 8.90 -25.30 24.28
C ASP A 569 9.33 -26.72 23.87
N PRO A 570 10.61 -27.12 24.02
CA PRO A 570 11.08 -28.45 23.69
C PRO A 570 10.30 -29.59 24.39
N ASP A 571 9.66 -29.32 25.51
CA ASP A 571 8.87 -30.32 26.24
C ASP A 571 7.39 -30.37 25.77
N GLU A 572 6.93 -29.46 24.92
CA GLU A 572 5.54 -29.41 24.42
C GLU A 572 5.14 -30.72 23.70
N HIS A 573 6.07 -31.35 22.97
CA HIS A 573 5.78 -32.61 22.25
C HIS A 573 5.71 -33.85 23.19
N LYS A 574 6.11 -33.73 24.45
CA LYS A 574 6.01 -34.80 25.48
C LYS A 574 4.69 -34.73 26.24
N VAL A 575 3.91 -33.68 26.06
CA VAL A 575 2.62 -33.49 26.75
C VAL A 575 1.64 -34.55 26.26
N SER A 576 1.05 -35.33 27.17
CA SER A 576 0.03 -36.31 26.84
C SER A 576 -1.31 -35.60 26.51
N TRP A 577 -2.17 -36.32 25.78
CA TRP A 577 -3.54 -35.82 25.53
C TRP A 577 -4.30 -35.53 26.83
N GLU A 578 -4.14 -36.41 27.81
CA GLU A 578 -4.80 -36.23 29.10
C GLU A 578 -4.30 -34.97 29.82
N ASP A 579 -2.98 -34.74 29.84
CA ASP A 579 -2.39 -33.54 30.45
C ASP A 579 -2.81 -32.27 29.74
N GLU A 580 -2.93 -32.32 28.42
CA GLU A 580 -3.45 -31.19 27.64
C GLU A 580 -4.93 -30.91 27.96
N GLN A 581 -5.79 -31.92 28.13
CA GLN A 581 -7.17 -31.75 28.56
C GLN A 581 -7.26 -31.14 29.96
N ARG A 582 -6.39 -31.59 30.87
CA ARG A 582 -6.31 -31.05 32.26
C ARG A 582 -5.85 -29.57 32.23
N ARG A 583 -4.81 -29.27 31.48
CA ARG A 583 -4.26 -27.91 31.28
C ARG A 583 -5.31 -26.97 30.67
N ARG A 584 -5.98 -27.41 29.63
CA ARG A 584 -7.07 -26.68 28.98
C ARG A 584 -8.22 -26.36 29.97
N TRP A 585 -8.65 -27.36 30.73
CA TRP A 585 -9.74 -27.20 31.69
C TRP A 585 -9.35 -26.25 32.84
N GLY A 586 -8.14 -26.35 33.35
CA GLY A 586 -7.61 -25.41 34.36
C GLY A 586 -7.61 -23.99 33.86
N MET A 587 -7.10 -23.74 32.65
CA MET A 587 -7.06 -22.43 32.02
C MET A 587 -8.46 -21.88 31.73
N ARG A 588 -9.42 -22.75 31.34
CA ARG A 588 -10.82 -22.36 31.17
C ARG A 588 -11.42 -21.81 32.48
N LYS A 589 -11.16 -22.46 33.60
CA LYS A 589 -11.64 -22.04 34.91
C LYS A 589 -10.97 -20.76 35.41
N GLU A 590 -9.71 -20.57 35.04
CA GLU A 590 -8.97 -19.33 35.33
C GLU A 590 -9.52 -18.14 34.54
N LEU A 591 -9.73 -18.30 33.24
CA LEU A 591 -10.19 -17.23 32.37
C LEU A 591 -11.68 -16.92 32.53
N PHE A 592 -12.49 -17.94 32.82
CA PHE A 592 -13.94 -17.84 32.91
C PHE A 592 -14.49 -18.56 34.15
N PRO A 593 -14.16 -18.09 35.34
CA PRO A 593 -14.51 -18.79 36.59
C PRO A 593 -16.02 -18.89 36.85
N SER A 594 -16.83 -18.00 36.29
CA SER A 594 -18.28 -17.95 36.45
C SER A 594 -19.07 -18.74 35.41
N LEU A 595 -18.43 -19.24 34.35
CA LEU A 595 -19.15 -19.99 33.32
C LEU A 595 -19.51 -21.41 33.80
N PRO A 596 -20.74 -21.88 33.50
CA PRO A 596 -21.11 -23.28 33.69
C PRO A 596 -20.17 -24.25 32.97
N ASP A 597 -20.01 -25.45 33.50
CA ASP A 597 -19.11 -26.49 32.99
C ASP A 597 -19.48 -26.92 31.56
N ASP A 598 -20.77 -26.94 31.23
CA ASP A 598 -21.30 -27.34 29.94
C ASP A 598 -21.40 -26.22 28.90
N THR A 599 -20.86 -25.02 29.20
CA THR A 599 -20.81 -23.91 28.25
C THR A 599 -19.89 -24.24 27.07
N VAL A 600 -20.33 -23.96 25.87
CA VAL A 600 -19.50 -24.01 24.64
C VAL A 600 -18.88 -22.65 24.38
N ILE A 601 -17.57 -22.61 24.29
CA ILE A 601 -16.84 -21.35 24.05
C ILE A 601 -16.50 -21.27 22.56
N MET A 602 -17.30 -20.49 21.82
CA MET A 602 -16.93 -20.07 20.47
C MET A 602 -16.11 -18.81 20.53
N GLY A 603 -15.11 -18.63 19.66
CA GLY A 603 -14.24 -17.46 19.73
C GLY A 603 -13.82 -16.94 18.37
N ASN A 604 -13.44 -15.65 18.34
CA ASN A 604 -12.71 -15.05 17.24
C ASN A 604 -11.68 -14.07 17.82
N PHE A 605 -10.42 -14.23 17.42
CA PHE A 605 -9.28 -13.44 17.93
C PHE A 605 -8.68 -12.54 16.86
N ASN A 606 -9.37 -12.39 15.73
CA ASN A 606 -9.00 -11.43 14.70
C ASN A 606 -9.22 -9.99 15.20
N GLN A 607 -8.53 -9.06 14.58
CA GLN A 607 -8.83 -7.64 14.77
C GLN A 607 -10.27 -7.35 14.34
N LEU A 608 -10.97 -6.53 15.10
CA LEU A 608 -12.41 -6.30 14.94
C LEU A 608 -12.79 -5.76 13.55
N TYR A 609 -11.88 -5.09 12.84
CA TYR A 609 -12.16 -4.60 11.47
C TYR A 609 -12.41 -5.72 10.45
N LYS A 610 -12.04 -6.97 10.76
CA LYS A 610 -12.32 -8.13 9.91
C LYS A 610 -13.76 -8.63 10.06
N ILE A 611 -14.47 -8.21 11.10
CA ILE A 611 -15.87 -8.54 11.32
C ILE A 611 -16.74 -7.62 10.47
N ASP A 612 -17.40 -8.15 9.47
CA ASP A 612 -18.40 -7.44 8.66
C ASP A 612 -19.83 -7.66 9.20
N PRO A 613 -20.80 -6.82 8.82
CA PRO A 613 -22.19 -6.94 9.29
C PRO A 613 -22.81 -8.29 9.02
N THR A 614 -22.57 -8.89 7.85
CA THR A 614 -23.09 -10.20 7.47
C THR A 614 -22.57 -11.29 8.40
N THR A 615 -21.26 -11.33 8.62
CA THR A 615 -20.61 -12.26 9.55
C THR A 615 -21.15 -12.12 10.96
N PHE A 616 -21.27 -10.88 11.46
CA PHE A 616 -21.75 -10.65 12.81
C PHE A 616 -23.22 -11.06 12.98
N ARG A 617 -24.07 -10.77 11.99
CA ARG A 617 -25.45 -11.23 11.94
C ARG A 617 -25.53 -12.75 12.00
N THR A 618 -24.71 -13.46 11.25
CA THR A 618 -24.63 -14.93 11.24
C THR A 618 -24.23 -15.45 12.62
N TRP A 619 -23.22 -14.85 13.27
CA TRP A 619 -22.82 -15.25 14.62
C TRP A 619 -23.92 -15.05 15.67
N LEU A 620 -24.71 -13.98 15.57
CA LEU A 620 -25.85 -13.77 16.47
C LEU A 620 -26.94 -14.83 16.26
N ARG A 621 -27.18 -15.26 15.02
CA ARG A 621 -28.11 -16.36 14.69
C ARG A 621 -27.62 -17.70 15.24
N ILE A 622 -26.32 -17.97 15.13
CA ILE A 622 -25.68 -19.14 15.72
C ILE A 622 -25.90 -19.14 17.24
N LEU A 623 -25.60 -18.02 17.90
CA LEU A 623 -25.82 -17.91 19.36
C LEU A 623 -27.29 -18.12 19.74
N ALA A 624 -28.24 -17.57 18.97
CA ALA A 624 -29.66 -17.74 19.25
C ALA A 624 -30.08 -19.22 19.18
N GLN A 625 -29.46 -20.05 18.33
CA GLN A 625 -29.77 -21.46 18.15
C GLN A 625 -28.84 -22.43 18.92
N ALA A 626 -27.81 -21.90 19.56
CA ALA A 626 -26.91 -22.64 20.45
C ALA A 626 -26.96 -22.02 21.87
N PRO A 627 -27.98 -22.33 22.69
CA PRO A 627 -28.23 -21.62 23.93
C PRO A 627 -27.15 -21.80 25.01
N LYS A 628 -26.33 -22.86 24.91
CA LYS A 628 -25.18 -23.08 25.81
C LYS A 628 -23.90 -22.39 25.33
N ALA A 629 -23.92 -21.76 24.15
CA ALA A 629 -22.73 -21.15 23.60
C ALA A 629 -22.56 -19.71 24.01
N ILE A 630 -21.32 -19.29 24.18
CA ILE A 630 -20.88 -17.89 24.26
C ILE A 630 -20.00 -17.57 23.05
N LEU A 631 -19.90 -16.28 22.71
CA LEU A 631 -18.94 -15.76 21.74
C LEU A 631 -17.85 -14.96 22.46
N TRP A 632 -16.62 -15.42 22.38
CA TRP A 632 -15.46 -14.78 22.99
C TRP A 632 -14.70 -13.96 21.96
N LEU A 633 -14.61 -12.64 22.17
CA LEU A 633 -13.92 -11.68 21.30
C LEU A 633 -12.81 -10.95 22.09
N LEU A 634 -11.87 -10.34 21.38
CA LEU A 634 -10.85 -9.48 21.98
C LEU A 634 -11.29 -8.01 21.97
N ARG A 635 -10.99 -7.30 23.06
CA ARG A 635 -11.23 -5.85 23.21
C ARG A 635 -10.12 -5.07 22.53
N PHE A 636 -10.21 -4.92 21.21
CA PHE A 636 -9.22 -4.15 20.45
C PHE A 636 -9.78 -3.70 19.08
N PRO A 637 -10.11 -2.39 18.91
CA PRO A 637 -10.09 -1.31 19.91
C PRO A 637 -11.30 -1.37 20.87
N GLU A 638 -11.19 -0.71 22.03
CA GLU A 638 -12.23 -0.70 23.07
C GLU A 638 -13.58 -0.18 22.56
N LEU A 639 -13.59 0.85 21.72
CA LEU A 639 -14.80 1.39 21.11
C LEU A 639 -15.59 0.34 20.30
N GLY A 640 -14.89 -0.65 19.73
CA GLY A 640 -15.51 -1.75 19.00
C GLY A 640 -16.38 -2.64 19.89
N GLU A 641 -16.00 -2.90 21.15
CA GLU A 641 -16.85 -3.62 22.11
C GLU A 641 -18.18 -2.91 22.30
N THR A 642 -18.15 -1.59 22.56
CA THR A 642 -19.35 -0.79 22.76
C THR A 642 -20.28 -0.86 21.54
N ASN A 643 -19.73 -0.77 20.34
CA ASN A 643 -20.51 -0.80 19.11
C ASN A 643 -21.10 -2.18 18.84
N LEU A 644 -20.30 -3.24 19.00
CA LEU A 644 -20.78 -4.63 18.82
C LEU A 644 -21.87 -5.00 19.83
N ARG A 645 -21.72 -4.63 21.12
CA ARG A 645 -22.78 -4.86 22.13
C ARG A 645 -24.08 -4.13 21.79
N ARG A 646 -23.99 -2.85 21.38
CA ARG A 646 -25.15 -2.08 20.94
C ARG A 646 -25.84 -2.76 19.75
N THR A 647 -25.08 -3.16 18.75
CA THR A 647 -25.57 -3.81 17.53
C THR A 647 -26.19 -5.18 17.85
N ALA A 648 -25.55 -5.99 18.69
CA ALA A 648 -26.08 -7.28 19.12
C ALA A 648 -27.44 -7.14 19.84
N LYS A 649 -27.54 -6.16 20.74
CA LYS A 649 -28.79 -5.89 21.43
C LYS A 649 -29.92 -5.47 20.48
N ALA A 650 -29.60 -4.64 19.48
CA ALA A 650 -30.57 -4.19 18.49
C ALA A 650 -31.00 -5.33 17.53
N TRP A 651 -30.07 -6.20 17.12
CA TRP A 651 -30.34 -7.23 16.11
C TRP A 651 -30.87 -8.55 16.67
N ALA A 652 -30.47 -8.92 17.89
CA ALA A 652 -30.78 -10.24 18.45
C ALA A 652 -31.34 -10.20 19.89
N GLY A 653 -31.52 -9.04 20.46
CA GLY A 653 -32.00 -8.88 21.81
C GLY A 653 -30.94 -9.03 22.91
N GLU A 654 -31.34 -8.75 24.14
CA GLU A 654 -30.43 -8.64 25.27
C GLU A 654 -29.85 -10.00 25.71
N GLU A 655 -30.64 -11.05 25.63
CA GLU A 655 -30.23 -12.42 25.99
C GLU A 655 -29.02 -12.89 25.15
N VAL A 656 -29.12 -12.73 23.85
CA VAL A 656 -28.02 -13.10 22.93
C VAL A 656 -26.81 -12.15 23.13
N ALA A 657 -27.05 -10.85 23.26
CA ALA A 657 -25.99 -9.85 23.43
C ALA A 657 -25.16 -10.09 24.71
N ASN A 658 -25.77 -10.55 25.80
CA ASN A 658 -25.09 -10.84 27.06
C ASN A 658 -24.21 -12.08 27.01
N ARG A 659 -24.35 -12.92 25.98
CA ARG A 659 -23.48 -14.07 25.73
C ARG A 659 -22.23 -13.76 24.89
N ILE A 660 -22.02 -12.48 24.53
CA ILE A 660 -20.77 -12.02 23.90
C ILE A 660 -19.85 -11.52 25.00
N ILE A 661 -18.70 -12.17 25.16
CA ILE A 661 -17.71 -11.86 26.20
C ILE A 661 -16.46 -11.29 25.54
N PHE A 662 -15.94 -10.21 26.11
CA PHE A 662 -14.69 -9.58 25.66
C PHE A 662 -13.60 -9.74 26.70
N THR A 663 -12.39 -10.03 26.25
CA THR A 663 -11.16 -10.00 27.07
C THR A 663 -10.11 -9.12 26.42
N ASP A 664 -9.16 -8.67 27.24
CA ASP A 664 -8.04 -7.88 26.74
C ASP A 664 -7.08 -8.71 25.88
N VAL A 665 -6.36 -8.03 24.99
CA VAL A 665 -5.27 -8.61 24.21
C VAL A 665 -4.14 -9.04 25.15
N ALA A 666 -3.54 -10.19 24.89
CA ALA A 666 -2.39 -10.70 25.65
C ALA A 666 -1.13 -10.72 24.78
N PRO A 667 0.07 -10.79 25.39
CA PRO A 667 1.31 -11.08 24.67
C PRO A 667 1.20 -12.35 23.82
N LYS A 668 1.95 -12.43 22.70
CA LYS A 668 1.81 -13.49 21.69
C LYS A 668 1.82 -14.91 22.28
N ASN A 669 2.77 -15.21 23.16
CA ASN A 669 2.88 -16.53 23.79
C ASN A 669 1.66 -16.91 24.64
N GLN A 670 1.13 -15.96 25.43
CA GLN A 670 -0.09 -16.15 26.21
C GLN A 670 -1.32 -16.22 25.30
N HIS A 671 -1.34 -15.44 24.21
CA HIS A 671 -2.42 -15.47 23.25
C HIS A 671 -2.57 -16.85 22.61
N ILE A 672 -1.49 -17.43 22.09
CA ILE A 672 -1.46 -18.78 21.52
C ILE A 672 -1.90 -19.80 22.60
N SER A 673 -1.37 -19.69 23.80
CA SER A 673 -1.73 -20.60 24.90
C SER A 673 -3.21 -20.53 25.27
N ARG A 674 -3.79 -19.32 25.37
CA ARG A 674 -5.22 -19.11 25.69
C ARG A 674 -6.17 -19.66 24.62
N ALA A 675 -5.76 -19.68 23.36
CA ALA A 675 -6.58 -20.16 22.26
C ALA A 675 -7.08 -21.60 22.48
N ARG A 676 -6.35 -22.42 23.25
CA ARG A 676 -6.76 -23.80 23.60
C ARG A 676 -8.09 -23.89 24.36
N VAL A 677 -8.49 -22.80 25.05
CA VAL A 677 -9.74 -22.75 25.83
C VAL A 677 -10.97 -22.65 24.92
N CYS A 678 -10.81 -22.07 23.73
CA CYS A 678 -11.85 -21.97 22.73
C CYS A 678 -12.25 -23.36 22.21
N ASP A 679 -13.53 -23.66 22.16
CA ASP A 679 -14.06 -24.93 21.63
C ASP A 679 -14.12 -24.94 20.13
N LEU A 680 -14.58 -23.84 19.53
CA LEU A 680 -14.72 -23.63 18.10
C LEU A 680 -14.31 -22.19 17.76
N PHE A 681 -13.30 -22.04 16.93
CA PHE A 681 -12.97 -20.73 16.37
C PHE A 681 -13.85 -20.43 15.16
N LEU A 682 -14.62 -19.36 15.21
CA LEU A 682 -15.45 -18.88 14.12
C LEU A 682 -14.66 -17.86 13.30
N ASP A 683 -14.23 -18.25 12.10
CA ASP A 683 -13.45 -17.37 11.24
C ASP A 683 -14.31 -16.26 10.60
N THR A 684 -13.65 -15.22 10.09
CA THR A 684 -14.25 -14.07 9.41
C THR A 684 -14.21 -14.25 7.89
N PRO A 685 -15.31 -14.57 7.21
CA PRO A 685 -15.33 -14.88 5.78
C PRO A 685 -14.92 -13.74 4.85
N GLU A 686 -15.11 -12.49 5.26
CA GLU A 686 -14.72 -11.31 4.46
C GLU A 686 -13.20 -11.20 4.32
N CYS A 687 -12.48 -11.43 5.41
CA CYS A 687 -11.02 -11.50 5.47
C CYS A 687 -10.64 -12.49 6.57
N ASN A 688 -10.17 -13.65 6.17
CA ASN A 688 -9.89 -14.77 7.08
C ASN A 688 -8.83 -14.44 8.14
N ALA A 689 -8.78 -15.24 9.17
CA ALA A 689 -7.61 -15.41 10.02
C ALA A 689 -6.46 -15.99 9.17
N HIS A 690 -5.29 -15.38 9.25
CA HIS A 690 -4.07 -15.85 8.61
C HIS A 690 -3.13 -16.42 9.69
N THR A 691 -2.23 -15.60 10.25
CA THR A 691 -1.39 -16.03 11.38
C THR A 691 -2.21 -16.47 12.58
N THR A 692 -3.34 -15.79 12.86
CA THR A 692 -4.27 -16.19 13.93
C THR A 692 -4.84 -17.60 13.70
N ALA A 693 -5.09 -18.00 12.45
CA ALA A 693 -5.52 -19.37 12.14
C ALA A 693 -4.45 -20.40 12.50
N ALA A 694 -3.18 -20.14 12.15
CA ALA A 694 -2.07 -21.00 12.54
C ALA A 694 -1.89 -21.07 14.06
N ASP A 695 -1.99 -19.93 14.79
CA ASP A 695 -1.92 -19.86 16.24
C ASP A 695 -3.01 -20.72 16.91
N VAL A 696 -4.23 -20.61 16.41
CA VAL A 696 -5.41 -21.35 16.91
C VAL A 696 -5.27 -22.84 16.65
N LEU A 697 -4.85 -23.24 15.44
CA LEU A 697 -4.64 -24.62 15.06
C LEU A 697 -3.45 -25.25 15.80
N TRP A 698 -2.42 -24.47 16.11
CA TRP A 698 -1.31 -24.91 16.98
C TRP A 698 -1.80 -25.31 18.38
N SER A 699 -2.81 -24.63 18.89
CA SER A 699 -3.50 -24.97 20.14
C SER A 699 -4.55 -26.08 19.96
N SER A 700 -4.58 -26.77 18.82
CA SER A 700 -5.53 -27.83 18.46
C SER A 700 -7.00 -27.39 18.57
N THR A 701 -7.29 -26.11 18.41
CA THR A 701 -8.65 -25.58 18.43
C THR A 701 -9.26 -25.72 17.05
N PRO A 702 -10.39 -26.45 16.89
CA PRO A 702 -11.10 -26.52 15.63
C PRO A 702 -11.49 -25.13 15.12
N LEU A 703 -11.25 -24.90 13.82
CA LEU A 703 -11.49 -23.65 13.14
C LEU A 703 -12.52 -23.86 12.04
N LEU A 704 -13.67 -23.20 12.14
CA LEU A 704 -14.70 -23.20 11.10
C LEU A 704 -14.50 -21.97 10.21
N THR A 705 -14.32 -22.19 8.91
CA THR A 705 -14.10 -21.13 7.92
C THR A 705 -15.01 -21.27 6.71
N LEU A 706 -15.22 -20.16 6.01
CA LEU A 706 -15.94 -20.08 4.75
C LEU A 706 -15.07 -19.33 3.73
N PRO A 707 -14.56 -19.99 2.68
CA PRO A 707 -13.89 -19.32 1.57
C PRO A 707 -14.92 -18.62 0.68
N ARG A 708 -15.47 -17.49 1.18
CA ARG A 708 -16.65 -16.80 0.64
C ARG A 708 -16.49 -16.40 -0.83
N TYR A 709 -15.34 -15.86 -1.20
CA TYR A 709 -15.10 -15.35 -2.54
C TYR A 709 -14.09 -16.20 -3.30
N PRO A 710 -14.42 -16.68 -4.52
CA PRO A 710 -13.44 -17.39 -5.34
C PRO A 710 -12.28 -16.51 -5.79
N TYR A 711 -12.52 -15.20 -5.99
CA TYR A 711 -11.59 -14.23 -6.54
C TYR A 711 -10.76 -13.48 -5.48
N LYS A 712 -10.96 -13.72 -4.18
CA LYS A 712 -10.35 -12.95 -3.11
C LYS A 712 -9.50 -13.85 -2.21
N MET A 713 -8.19 -13.89 -2.45
CA MET A 713 -7.25 -14.77 -1.74
C MET A 713 -7.37 -14.62 -0.21
N CYS A 714 -7.49 -13.39 0.32
CA CYS A 714 -7.58 -13.17 1.77
C CYS A 714 -8.84 -13.77 2.42
N SER A 715 -9.87 -14.13 1.66
CA SER A 715 -11.06 -14.83 2.14
C SER A 715 -10.94 -16.36 2.01
N ARG A 716 -9.80 -16.88 1.58
CA ARG A 716 -9.57 -18.32 1.31
C ARG A 716 -8.38 -18.89 2.07
N MET A 717 -7.58 -18.03 2.69
CA MET A 717 -6.33 -18.41 3.37
C MET A 717 -6.57 -19.38 4.53
N ALA A 718 -7.60 -19.17 5.34
CA ALA A 718 -7.87 -20.03 6.49
C ALA A 718 -8.25 -21.46 6.06
N ALA A 719 -8.92 -21.63 4.92
CA ALA A 719 -9.19 -22.96 4.37
C ALA A 719 -7.90 -23.69 3.93
N SER A 720 -6.95 -22.96 3.31
CA SER A 720 -5.62 -23.49 2.98
C SER A 720 -4.83 -23.91 4.23
N ILE A 721 -4.76 -22.99 5.21
CA ILE A 721 -4.05 -23.21 6.47
C ILE A 721 -4.64 -24.40 7.24
N LEU A 722 -5.97 -24.51 7.31
CA LEU A 722 -6.66 -25.62 7.96
C LEU A 722 -6.37 -26.97 7.28
N LYS A 723 -6.43 -27.01 5.94
CA LYS A 723 -6.08 -28.23 5.19
C LYS A 723 -4.63 -28.65 5.46
N GLY A 724 -3.73 -27.68 5.60
CA GLY A 724 -2.33 -27.95 5.96
C GLY A 724 -2.12 -28.46 7.39
N ALA A 725 -3.05 -28.16 8.31
CA ALA A 725 -3.01 -28.62 9.71
C ALA A 725 -3.66 -29.99 9.91
N LEU A 726 -4.58 -30.39 9.05
CA LEU A 726 -5.26 -31.67 9.13
C LEU A 726 -4.36 -32.82 8.67
N PRO A 727 -4.57 -34.05 9.18
CA PRO A 727 -3.83 -35.21 8.71
C PRO A 727 -4.14 -35.54 7.25
N LYS A 728 -3.18 -36.10 6.54
CA LYS A 728 -3.39 -36.59 5.16
C LYS A 728 -4.30 -37.84 5.16
N GLY A 729 -5.12 -37.95 4.12
CA GLY A 729 -6.00 -39.12 3.89
C GLY A 729 -7.46 -38.92 4.34
N PRO A 730 -8.21 -40.03 4.50
CA PRO A 730 -9.66 -39.96 4.69
C PRO A 730 -10.10 -39.22 5.96
N GLU A 731 -9.37 -39.33 7.05
CA GLU A 731 -9.69 -38.71 8.33
C GLU A 731 -9.63 -37.16 8.20
N GLY A 732 -8.56 -36.63 7.61
CA GLY A 732 -8.44 -35.19 7.38
C GLY A 732 -9.45 -34.68 6.37
N ALA A 733 -9.74 -35.44 5.33
CA ALA A 733 -10.77 -35.09 4.35
C ALA A 733 -12.17 -35.02 4.99
N GLU A 734 -12.48 -35.92 5.91
CA GLU A 734 -13.75 -35.92 6.64
C GLU A 734 -13.83 -34.76 7.63
N ALA A 735 -12.72 -34.44 8.34
CA ALA A 735 -12.65 -33.29 9.22
C ALA A 735 -12.79 -31.95 8.44
N ALA A 736 -12.22 -31.86 7.24
CA ALA A 736 -12.36 -30.70 6.38
C ALA A 736 -13.82 -30.42 5.96
N LYS A 737 -14.65 -31.45 5.74
CA LYS A 737 -16.07 -31.30 5.42
C LYS A 737 -16.88 -30.68 6.56
N ASP A 738 -16.49 -30.89 7.80
CA ASP A 738 -17.15 -30.30 8.97
C ASP A 738 -16.69 -28.87 9.27
N LEU A 739 -15.49 -28.48 8.78
CA LEU A 739 -14.81 -27.23 9.17
C LEU A 739 -14.64 -26.21 8.02
N ILE A 740 -14.87 -26.62 6.77
CA ILE A 740 -14.82 -25.73 5.60
C ILE A 740 -16.21 -25.70 4.97
N ALA A 741 -16.92 -24.61 5.25
CA ALA A 741 -18.27 -24.40 4.70
C ALA A 741 -18.21 -23.98 3.22
N SER A 742 -19.26 -24.30 2.47
CA SER A 742 -19.41 -23.94 1.07
C SER A 742 -20.34 -22.73 0.84
N SER A 743 -21.14 -22.38 1.85
CA SER A 743 -22.10 -21.26 1.83
C SER A 743 -22.24 -20.64 3.21
N GLU A 744 -22.88 -19.47 3.29
CA GLU A 744 -23.24 -18.81 4.56
C GLU A 744 -24.18 -19.72 5.39
N GLU A 745 -25.10 -20.39 4.73
CA GLU A 745 -26.05 -21.33 5.36
C GLU A 745 -25.31 -22.53 5.94
N ASP A 746 -24.34 -23.10 5.22
CA ASP A 746 -23.53 -24.20 5.74
C ASP A 746 -22.69 -23.76 6.94
N TYR A 747 -22.09 -22.57 6.86
CA TYR A 747 -21.29 -22.03 7.95
C TYR A 747 -22.14 -21.88 9.24
N GLU A 748 -23.35 -21.32 9.12
CA GLU A 748 -24.29 -21.21 10.24
C GLU A 748 -24.68 -22.59 10.77
N LEU A 749 -25.09 -23.51 9.88
CA LEU A 749 -25.56 -24.84 10.24
C LEU A 749 -24.46 -25.68 10.91
N PHE A 750 -23.22 -25.64 10.37
CA PHE A 750 -22.11 -26.40 10.95
C PHE A 750 -21.75 -25.90 12.34
N ALA A 751 -21.71 -24.59 12.56
CA ALA A 751 -21.46 -24.02 13.87
C ALA A 751 -22.53 -24.44 14.90
N ILE A 752 -23.82 -24.36 14.52
CA ILE A 752 -24.94 -24.76 15.38
C ILE A 752 -24.86 -26.24 15.71
N ARG A 753 -24.69 -27.10 14.71
CA ARG A 753 -24.57 -28.55 14.88
C ARG A 753 -23.42 -28.92 15.80
N LEU A 754 -22.21 -28.39 15.53
CA LEU A 754 -21.01 -28.68 16.30
C LEU A 754 -21.14 -28.19 17.76
N ALA A 755 -21.74 -27.03 17.98
CA ALA A 755 -21.92 -26.48 19.31
C ALA A 755 -22.95 -27.27 20.12
N ASN A 756 -24.08 -27.65 19.52
CA ASN A 756 -25.15 -28.39 20.23
C ASN A 756 -24.79 -29.86 20.48
N ASP A 757 -23.89 -30.44 19.68
CA ASP A 757 -23.37 -31.81 19.86
C ASP A 757 -22.30 -31.91 20.97
N LEU A 758 -21.64 -30.80 21.33
CA LEU A 758 -20.61 -30.79 22.35
C LEU A 758 -21.22 -30.84 23.75
N SER A 759 -20.76 -31.78 24.55
CA SER A 759 -21.08 -31.87 25.99
C SER A 759 -19.82 -32.11 26.79
N TYR A 760 -19.81 -31.65 28.05
CA TYR A 760 -18.73 -31.87 28.99
C TYR A 760 -19.17 -32.74 30.15
N GLN A 761 -18.34 -33.70 30.52
CA GLN A 761 -18.52 -34.54 31.70
C GLN A 761 -17.26 -34.44 32.57
N ILE A 762 -17.44 -34.21 33.87
CA ILE A 762 -16.32 -34.24 34.81
C ILE A 762 -15.92 -35.70 35.02
N GLY A 763 -14.72 -36.03 34.49
CA GLY A 763 -14.14 -37.34 34.60
C GLY A 763 -13.50 -37.60 35.98
N ARG A 764 -12.98 -38.81 36.18
CA ARG A 764 -12.26 -39.19 37.42
C ARG A 764 -11.00 -38.34 37.68
N GLY A 765 -10.44 -37.74 36.63
CA GLY A 765 -9.30 -36.81 36.68
C GLY A 765 -9.61 -35.41 37.21
N GLY A 766 -10.89 -35.09 37.53
CA GLY A 766 -11.31 -33.79 38.06
C GLY A 766 -11.36 -32.69 37.01
N TYR A 767 -11.33 -33.00 35.70
CA TYR A 767 -11.46 -32.08 34.62
C TYR A 767 -12.60 -32.46 33.67
N GLY A 768 -13.09 -31.51 32.90
CA GLY A 768 -14.19 -31.75 31.93
C GLY A 768 -13.67 -32.42 30.67
N GLU A 769 -14.14 -33.63 30.42
CA GLU A 769 -13.93 -34.36 29.18
C GLU A 769 -15.01 -33.99 28.17
N GLY A 770 -14.58 -33.44 27.02
CA GLY A 770 -15.50 -33.11 25.93
C GLY A 770 -15.93 -34.36 25.17
N ARG A 771 -17.21 -34.45 24.82
CA ARG A 771 -17.80 -35.46 23.97
C ARG A 771 -18.53 -34.85 22.79
N GLY A 772 -18.58 -35.55 21.68
CA GLY A 772 -19.19 -35.11 20.44
C GLY A 772 -18.17 -34.85 19.33
N ARG A 773 -18.68 -34.48 18.16
CA ARG A 773 -17.86 -34.32 16.94
C ARG A 773 -16.76 -33.25 17.13
N LEU A 774 -17.07 -32.15 17.82
CA LEU A 774 -16.11 -31.08 18.07
C LEU A 774 -14.92 -31.53 18.92
N ALA A 775 -15.17 -32.38 19.92
CA ALA A 775 -14.12 -32.99 20.73
C ALA A 775 -13.23 -33.95 19.89
N THR A 776 -13.85 -34.71 18.97
CA THR A 776 -13.12 -35.58 18.03
C THR A 776 -12.23 -34.75 17.09
N LEU A 777 -12.75 -33.68 16.48
CA LEU A 777 -11.99 -32.78 15.61
C LEU A 777 -10.79 -32.17 16.32
N ARG A 778 -10.94 -31.78 17.58
CA ARG A 778 -9.82 -31.29 18.41
C ARG A 778 -8.75 -32.37 18.60
N LYS A 779 -9.18 -33.61 18.85
CA LYS A 779 -8.24 -34.74 19.01
C LYS A 779 -7.48 -35.00 17.73
N THR A 780 -8.16 -35.01 16.59
CA THR A 780 -7.54 -35.16 15.26
C THR A 780 -6.46 -34.08 15.02
N LEU A 781 -6.76 -32.82 15.33
CA LEU A 781 -5.77 -31.72 15.24
C LEU A 781 -4.60 -31.90 16.21
N TRP A 782 -4.86 -32.36 17.43
CA TRP A 782 -3.82 -32.66 18.40
C TRP A 782 -2.87 -33.76 17.92
N ASP A 783 -3.43 -34.83 17.41
CA ASP A 783 -2.64 -35.99 16.97
C ASP A 783 -1.82 -35.68 15.70
N SER A 784 -2.31 -34.78 14.83
CA SER A 784 -1.62 -34.37 13.59
C SER A 784 -0.62 -33.23 13.79
N LYS A 785 -0.69 -32.51 14.87
CA LYS A 785 0.04 -31.25 15.12
C LYS A 785 1.54 -31.30 14.81
N TRP A 786 2.21 -32.43 15.11
CA TRP A 786 3.65 -32.58 14.92
C TRP A 786 4.05 -33.19 13.57
N THR A 787 3.08 -33.66 12.80
CA THR A 787 3.31 -34.37 11.53
C THR A 787 2.61 -33.73 10.34
N CYS A 788 1.74 -32.75 10.58
CA CYS A 788 1.01 -32.08 9.52
C CYS A 788 1.91 -31.15 8.69
N ALA A 789 1.46 -30.85 7.48
CA ALA A 789 2.20 -30.03 6.54
C ALA A 789 2.41 -28.57 7.00
N LEU A 790 1.45 -28.02 7.73
CA LEU A 790 1.46 -26.61 8.16
C LEU A 790 2.65 -26.28 9.07
N PHE A 791 2.99 -27.19 10.00
CA PHE A 791 4.02 -26.96 11.01
C PHE A 791 5.37 -27.61 10.68
N ASP A 792 5.49 -28.25 9.52
CA ASP A 792 6.76 -28.78 9.00
C ASP A 792 7.47 -27.75 8.12
N THR A 793 8.13 -26.79 8.78
CA THR A 793 8.86 -25.71 8.09
C THR A 793 9.99 -26.24 7.22
N ARG A 794 10.64 -27.34 7.61
CA ARG A 794 11.74 -27.92 6.83
C ARG A 794 11.23 -28.46 5.48
N ARG A 795 10.13 -29.18 5.49
CA ARG A 795 9.46 -29.63 4.26
C ARG A 795 9.08 -28.45 3.39
N TRP A 796 8.49 -27.43 3.98
CA TRP A 796 8.08 -26.22 3.26
C TRP A 796 9.27 -25.53 2.57
N VAL A 797 10.44 -25.44 3.24
CA VAL A 797 11.67 -24.88 2.66
C VAL A 797 12.14 -25.74 1.46
N VAL A 798 12.08 -27.05 1.55
CA VAL A 798 12.43 -27.94 0.42
C VAL A 798 11.51 -27.70 -0.78
N ASP A 799 10.21 -27.55 -0.54
CA ASP A 799 9.24 -27.21 -1.60
C ASP A 799 9.56 -25.84 -2.22
N LEU A 800 9.90 -24.84 -1.40
CA LEU A 800 10.30 -23.51 -1.86
C LEU A 800 11.60 -23.55 -2.71
N GLU A 801 12.62 -24.28 -2.28
CA GLU A 801 13.86 -24.45 -3.03
C GLU A 801 13.58 -25.14 -4.37
N THR A 802 12.68 -26.12 -4.39
CA THR A 802 12.24 -26.79 -5.63
C THR A 802 11.52 -25.80 -6.57
N ALA A 803 10.72 -24.90 -6.01
CA ALA A 803 10.07 -23.84 -6.79
C ALA A 803 11.10 -22.88 -7.41
N TYR A 804 12.14 -22.51 -6.66
CA TYR A 804 13.21 -21.65 -7.16
C TYR A 804 14.01 -22.32 -8.27
N ASP A 805 14.39 -23.58 -8.11
CA ASP A 805 15.10 -24.35 -9.12
C ASP A 805 14.27 -24.47 -10.41
N GLU A 806 12.96 -24.77 -10.30
CA GLU A 806 12.07 -24.89 -11.45
C GLU A 806 11.82 -23.54 -12.13
N ALA A 807 11.61 -22.47 -11.38
CA ALA A 807 11.45 -21.14 -11.94
C ALA A 807 12.71 -20.70 -12.70
N TRP A 808 13.88 -20.98 -12.13
CA TRP A 808 15.16 -20.69 -12.77
C TRP A 808 15.39 -21.54 -14.04
N ARG A 809 15.12 -22.85 -13.98
CA ARG A 809 15.19 -23.74 -15.14
C ARG A 809 14.32 -23.22 -16.29
N ARG A 810 13.07 -22.86 -16.00
CA ARG A 810 12.13 -22.30 -17.00
C ARG A 810 12.65 -21.00 -17.58
N TRP A 811 13.13 -20.12 -16.73
CA TRP A 811 13.72 -18.86 -17.20
C TRP A 811 14.83 -19.10 -18.23
N VAL A 812 15.76 -20.02 -17.94
CA VAL A 812 16.88 -20.36 -18.84
C VAL A 812 16.37 -21.03 -20.13
N ALA A 813 15.44 -21.97 -20.01
CA ALA A 813 14.87 -22.71 -21.13
C ALA A 813 13.92 -21.84 -22.01
N GLY A 814 13.51 -20.70 -21.54
CA GLY A 814 12.53 -19.90 -22.22
C GLY A 814 11.11 -20.45 -22.11
N GLU A 815 10.81 -21.14 -21.03
CA GLU A 815 9.50 -21.67 -20.73
C GLU A 815 8.72 -20.72 -19.82
N ASP A 816 7.39 -20.71 -19.96
CA ASP A 816 6.48 -19.92 -19.13
C ASP A 816 5.41 -20.81 -18.48
N GLY A 817 4.56 -20.21 -17.66
CA GLY A 817 3.40 -20.84 -17.05
C GLY A 817 3.54 -21.14 -15.56
N ASP A 818 2.47 -21.66 -14.98
CA ASP A 818 2.40 -22.03 -13.57
C ASP A 818 3.33 -23.18 -13.22
N ILE A 819 3.83 -23.15 -11.98
CA ILE A 819 4.65 -24.24 -11.43
C ILE A 819 3.80 -25.03 -10.45
N TYR A 820 3.74 -26.33 -10.61
CA TYR A 820 3.05 -27.26 -9.70
C TYR A 820 4.11 -28.13 -8.99
N LEU A 821 4.20 -28.00 -7.66
CA LEU A 821 5.16 -28.74 -6.83
C LEU A 821 4.64 -30.12 -6.42
#